data_a9241e56d9fb3b98ddd9626e9bda942a
#
_entry.id   a9241e56d9fb3b98ddd9626e9bda942a
#
_cell.length_a   1.000
_cell.length_b   1.000
_cell.length_c   1.000
_cell.angle_alpha   90.00
_cell.angle_beta   90.00
_cell.angle_gamma   90.00
#
_symmetry.space_group_name_H-M   'P 1'
#
loop_
_entity.id
_entity.type
_entity.pdbx_description
1 polymer ?
#
loop_
_entity_poly.entity_id
_entity_poly.type
_entity_poly.pdbx_seq_one_letter_code
_entity_poly.pdbx_strand_id
1 'polypeptide(L)'
;MRSPQYSMPTTLALVISSLLAPNAFAEESEQDTETMIVRSTAEEALKQQPGVSIITAEDIAKQPPVNDLSDIIRKMPGVNLTGNSASGSRGNNRQIDIRGMGPENTLILIDGVPVTSRNAVRYSWRGERDTRGDSNWVPAEMVERIEVLRGPAAARYGSGAAGGVVNIITKRPTNTWHGSLSFFTNQPENNKEGTTNRANFNLSGPLAGEALTMRLYGNINKTEPDAWDINHAQNGSYAAGREGVRNKDINALLSWKMTPQQILDFSYAYSRQGNIYAGDTQYSNGNLSPNGLVDSLYGHETNRLYRQSWGLTYNGLWDWGQSKAGVYYEKTNNTRLQEGSTGRVEGMINSEDYATSRLESWRTTSEFNVPFFWLADQTLTLGMEWNHDQLDDPASMQATNSNGETIPGTSGDPTQRSTKNSATLTGIYLEDNIEAVPGTNLIPGIRFDYHNQFGSNWSPSLNLSQGLGDMVTLKAGIARVFKAPNLYQSSKGYLLSTRGNGCPNTIAEGSCYLLGNPDLDPEISINKEIGIEFNLNGYAAGVTWFRNDYKNKIVSGTEVLGYTSSGNNILQWQNGGKAVVEGLEGNLLIPVLRDVLSWRTNATWMLKSESKETGNPLSVIPKYTVNTMLDWQVNDALSANVNWTLYGRQKPRQYAEIRNETGTLATTEVGAYSIVGIGTQYQLNRDIRLNAGISNLFDKQLYRENAGASTYNEPGRAYYAGVTLSF
;
A
#
# COMPACT_ATOMS: atom_id res chain seq x y z
N MET A 1 -31.59 15.96 -43.86
CA MET A 1 -30.61 15.01 -43.38
C MET A 1 -30.18 15.49 -42.00
N ARG A 2 -30.67 14.82 -40.95
CA ARG A 2 -30.42 15.23 -39.55
C ARG A 2 -29.30 14.37 -39.03
N SER A 3 -28.25 14.97 -38.51
CA SER A 3 -27.17 14.32 -37.76
C SER A 3 -27.66 13.94 -36.36
N PRO A 4 -27.28 12.80 -35.84
CA PRO A 4 -27.58 12.46 -34.43
C PRO A 4 -26.58 13.13 -33.51
N GLN A 5 -27.09 13.85 -32.53
CA GLN A 5 -26.34 14.33 -31.37
C GLN A 5 -26.02 13.14 -30.46
N TYR A 6 -24.75 12.90 -30.24
CA TYR A 6 -24.28 12.03 -29.18
C TYR A 6 -23.95 12.87 -27.94
N SER A 7 -24.81 12.78 -26.94
CA SER A 7 -24.51 13.24 -25.59
C SER A 7 -23.91 12.07 -24.79
N MET A 8 -22.67 12.17 -24.37
CA MET A 8 -22.13 11.43 -23.24
C MET A 8 -21.83 12.43 -22.15
N PRO A 9 -22.39 12.26 -20.94
CA PRO A 9 -21.70 11.56 -19.89
C PRO A 9 -22.69 10.94 -18.89
N THR A 10 -23.07 9.70 -19.06
CA THR A 10 -23.94 9.04 -18.09
C THR A 10 -23.63 7.55 -17.89
N THR A 11 -22.50 7.07 -18.37
CA THR A 11 -22.24 5.64 -18.43
C THR A 11 -21.80 5.03 -17.07
N LEU A 12 -21.26 5.82 -16.15
CA LEU A 12 -20.84 5.26 -14.84
C LEU A 12 -21.98 5.28 -13.80
N ALA A 13 -22.88 6.25 -13.86
CA ALA A 13 -24.10 6.24 -13.04
C ALA A 13 -25.05 5.08 -13.42
N LEU A 14 -25.01 4.65 -14.70
CA LEU A 14 -25.82 3.55 -15.22
C LEU A 14 -25.31 2.15 -14.77
N VAL A 15 -24.03 1.99 -14.45
CA VAL A 15 -23.51 0.67 -14.00
C VAL A 15 -23.95 0.35 -12.57
N ILE A 16 -24.15 1.34 -11.72
CA ILE A 16 -24.72 1.12 -10.38
C ILE A 16 -26.24 0.91 -10.46
N SER A 17 -26.93 1.53 -11.42
CA SER A 17 -28.36 1.35 -11.61
C SER A 17 -28.73 0.08 -12.41
N SER A 18 -27.84 -0.44 -13.28
CA SER A 18 -28.11 -1.67 -14.04
C SER A 18 -28.02 -2.96 -13.23
N LEU A 19 -27.41 -2.91 -12.03
CA LEU A 19 -27.42 -4.04 -11.09
C LEU A 19 -28.74 -4.14 -10.27
N LEU A 20 -29.65 -3.18 -10.42
CA LEU A 20 -30.90 -3.09 -9.64
C LEU A 20 -32.18 -3.08 -10.49
N ALA A 21 -32.12 -3.36 -11.79
CA ALA A 21 -33.32 -3.39 -12.64
C ALA A 21 -33.82 -4.81 -12.84
N PRO A 22 -35.01 -5.17 -12.35
CA PRO A 22 -35.68 -6.39 -12.78
C PRO A 22 -36.34 -6.16 -14.16
N ASN A 23 -36.16 -7.11 -15.09
CA ASN A 23 -36.95 -7.18 -16.30
C ASN A 23 -38.41 -7.43 -15.96
N ALA A 24 -39.22 -6.41 -15.95
CA ALA A 24 -40.67 -6.52 -15.90
C ALA A 24 -41.27 -5.80 -17.11
N PHE A 25 -41.90 -6.55 -18.01
CA PHE A 25 -42.88 -6.00 -18.91
C PHE A 25 -44.09 -5.60 -18.08
N ALA A 26 -44.44 -4.33 -18.06
CA ALA A 26 -45.70 -3.87 -17.51
C ALA A 26 -46.18 -2.62 -18.26
N GLU A 27 -47.46 -2.61 -18.49
CA GLU A 27 -48.27 -1.60 -19.16
C GLU A 27 -48.10 -0.19 -18.59
N GLU A 28 -48.23 0.79 -19.50
CA GLU A 28 -48.28 2.20 -19.19
C GLU A 28 -49.41 2.53 -18.19
N SER A 29 -49.01 3.02 -17.03
CA SER A 29 -49.80 3.96 -16.26
C SER A 29 -48.95 5.14 -15.93
N GLU A 30 -49.33 6.33 -16.46
CA GLU A 30 -48.79 7.61 -16.04
C GLU A 30 -49.03 7.77 -14.53
N GLN A 31 -48.00 7.52 -13.74
CA GLN A 31 -47.83 8.06 -12.42
C GLN A 31 -46.51 8.80 -12.37
N ASP A 32 -46.59 10.04 -11.91
CA ASP A 32 -45.41 10.89 -11.60
C ASP A 32 -44.44 10.11 -10.74
N THR A 33 -43.46 9.47 -11.40
CA THR A 33 -42.30 8.91 -10.73
C THR A 33 -41.34 10.10 -10.54
N GLU A 34 -41.28 10.63 -9.33
CA GLU A 34 -40.15 11.47 -8.93
C GLU A 34 -38.87 10.69 -9.22
N THR A 35 -38.22 11.04 -10.30
CA THR A 35 -36.90 10.50 -10.66
C THR A 35 -35.92 10.95 -9.59
N MET A 36 -35.53 10.03 -8.72
CA MET A 36 -34.51 10.29 -7.73
C MET A 36 -33.19 10.54 -8.46
N ILE A 37 -32.79 11.83 -8.52
CA ILE A 37 -31.51 12.23 -9.13
C ILE A 37 -30.41 11.81 -8.17
N VAL A 38 -29.74 10.69 -8.47
CA VAL A 38 -28.52 10.26 -7.75
C VAL A 38 -27.38 11.18 -8.22
N ARG A 39 -26.98 12.10 -7.35
CA ARG A 39 -25.82 12.97 -7.59
C ARG A 39 -24.58 12.38 -7.00
N SER A 40 -23.41 12.60 -7.64
CA SER A 40 -22.14 12.12 -7.15
C SER A 40 -21.81 12.64 -5.74
N THR A 41 -21.38 11.75 -4.88
CA THR A 41 -20.80 12.12 -3.58
C THR A 41 -19.44 12.79 -3.77
N ALA A 42 -18.92 13.44 -2.71
CA ALA A 42 -17.56 13.99 -2.75
C ALA A 42 -16.52 12.91 -3.05
N GLU A 43 -16.66 11.71 -2.47
CA GLU A 43 -15.76 10.59 -2.73
C GLU A 43 -15.78 10.13 -4.20
N GLU A 44 -16.95 9.96 -4.76
CA GLU A 44 -17.10 9.58 -6.18
C GLU A 44 -16.52 10.63 -7.12
N ALA A 45 -16.77 11.90 -6.86
CA ALA A 45 -16.21 13.00 -7.63
C ALA A 45 -14.67 13.06 -7.52
N LEU A 46 -14.11 12.84 -6.34
CA LEU A 46 -12.64 12.77 -6.14
C LEU A 46 -12.03 11.58 -6.88
N LYS A 47 -12.68 10.43 -6.89
CA LYS A 47 -12.21 9.23 -7.62
C LYS A 47 -12.26 9.39 -9.14
N GLN A 48 -13.09 10.29 -9.66
CA GLN A 48 -13.20 10.58 -11.09
C GLN A 48 -12.26 11.70 -11.55
N GLN A 49 -11.54 12.34 -10.66
CA GLN A 49 -10.61 13.42 -11.02
C GLN A 49 -9.44 12.91 -11.86
N PRO A 50 -8.92 13.77 -12.78
CA PRO A 50 -7.71 13.46 -13.52
C PRO A 50 -6.56 13.02 -12.60
N GLY A 51 -5.82 11.99 -13.03
CA GLY A 51 -4.67 11.48 -12.31
C GLY A 51 -4.99 10.42 -11.24
N VAL A 52 -6.25 10.09 -10.98
CA VAL A 52 -6.61 8.87 -10.24
C VAL A 52 -6.38 7.66 -11.14
N SER A 53 -5.68 6.66 -10.63
CA SER A 53 -5.39 5.44 -11.38
C SER A 53 -6.33 4.32 -10.98
N ILE A 54 -6.87 3.63 -11.98
CA ILE A 54 -7.69 2.42 -11.81
C ILE A 54 -6.98 1.26 -12.49
N ILE A 55 -6.73 0.19 -11.75
CA ILE A 55 -6.20 -1.08 -12.25
C ILE A 55 -7.35 -2.06 -12.25
N THR A 56 -7.74 -2.54 -13.42
CA THR A 56 -8.87 -3.47 -13.57
C THR A 56 -8.42 -4.93 -13.37
N ALA A 57 -9.39 -5.82 -13.16
CA ALA A 57 -9.12 -7.27 -13.16
C ALA A 57 -8.48 -7.75 -14.48
N GLU A 58 -8.83 -7.13 -15.61
CA GLU A 58 -8.24 -7.42 -16.91
C GLU A 58 -6.77 -6.98 -16.98
N ASP A 59 -6.44 -5.80 -16.47
CA ASP A 59 -5.04 -5.32 -16.37
C ASP A 59 -4.19 -6.28 -15.54
N ILE A 60 -4.73 -6.77 -14.42
CA ILE A 60 -4.07 -7.77 -13.56
C ILE A 60 -3.87 -9.10 -14.31
N ALA A 61 -4.86 -9.54 -15.07
CA ALA A 61 -4.78 -10.77 -15.83
C ALA A 61 -3.77 -10.70 -16.99
N LYS A 62 -3.60 -9.53 -17.61
CA LYS A 62 -2.60 -9.29 -18.67
C LYS A 62 -1.16 -9.28 -18.13
N GLN A 63 -0.96 -8.84 -16.92
CA GLN A 63 0.33 -8.79 -16.23
C GLN A 63 0.19 -9.37 -14.82
N PRO A 64 0.03 -10.68 -14.68
CA PRO A 64 -0.23 -11.28 -13.39
C PRO A 64 0.95 -11.08 -12.43
N PRO A 65 0.70 -10.55 -11.22
CA PRO A 65 1.74 -10.46 -10.20
C PRO A 65 2.17 -11.85 -9.75
N VAL A 66 3.44 -12.00 -9.41
CA VAL A 66 3.98 -13.29 -8.99
C VAL A 66 3.41 -13.69 -7.63
N ASN A 67 3.49 -12.83 -6.62
CA ASN A 67 2.99 -13.11 -5.28
C ASN A 67 2.50 -11.89 -4.49
N ASP A 68 2.56 -10.69 -5.06
CA ASP A 68 2.16 -9.46 -4.38
C ASP A 68 1.55 -8.46 -5.38
N LEU A 69 0.42 -7.86 -5.04
CA LEU A 69 -0.24 -6.86 -5.89
C LEU A 69 0.62 -5.61 -6.09
N SER A 70 1.58 -5.34 -5.21
CA SER A 70 2.54 -4.25 -5.39
C SER A 70 3.29 -4.31 -6.72
N ASP A 71 3.45 -5.50 -7.31
CA ASP A 71 4.11 -5.68 -8.60
C ASP A 71 3.39 -4.96 -9.75
N ILE A 72 2.06 -4.91 -9.71
CA ILE A 72 1.27 -4.19 -10.70
C ILE A 72 0.96 -2.76 -10.26
N ILE A 73 0.75 -2.52 -8.96
CA ILE A 73 0.44 -1.19 -8.42
C ILE A 73 1.61 -0.22 -8.66
N ARG A 74 2.87 -0.68 -8.56
CA ARG A 74 4.06 0.15 -8.80
C ARG A 74 4.17 0.69 -10.23
N LYS A 75 3.39 0.18 -11.17
CA LYS A 75 3.36 0.63 -12.56
C LYS A 75 2.48 1.86 -12.77
N MET A 76 1.77 2.30 -11.75
CA MET A 76 0.96 3.51 -11.79
C MET A 76 1.84 4.75 -11.57
N PRO A 77 1.43 5.92 -12.12
CA PRO A 77 2.15 7.17 -11.88
C PRO A 77 2.31 7.47 -10.39
N GLY A 78 3.46 7.94 -9.98
CA GLY A 78 3.76 8.31 -8.59
C GLY A 78 3.99 7.14 -7.64
N VAL A 79 3.89 5.89 -8.08
CA VAL A 79 4.03 4.71 -7.23
C VAL A 79 5.40 4.06 -7.39
N ASN A 80 6.06 3.81 -6.27
CA ASN A 80 7.32 3.11 -6.19
C ASN A 80 7.24 1.97 -5.18
N LEU A 81 8.18 1.07 -5.21
CA LEU A 81 8.43 0.12 -4.14
C LEU A 81 9.71 0.53 -3.43
N THR A 82 9.61 0.74 -2.14
CA THR A 82 10.73 1.08 -1.31
C THR A 82 10.85 0.15 -0.13
N GLY A 83 12.01 0.05 0.33
CA GLY A 83 12.50 -0.48 1.56
C GLY A 83 13.93 0.01 1.62
N ASN A 84 14.45 0.39 2.75
CA ASN A 84 15.85 0.80 2.86
C ASN A 84 16.81 -0.38 2.72
N SER A 85 16.31 -1.55 2.85
CA SER A 85 17.04 -2.73 2.52
C SER A 85 16.52 -3.24 1.20
N ALA A 86 17.41 -3.54 0.33
CA ALA A 86 17.13 -4.32 -0.85
C ALA A 86 16.37 -5.59 -0.49
N SER A 87 15.77 -6.20 -1.47
CA SER A 87 15.36 -7.59 -1.36
C SER A 87 16.51 -8.39 -0.73
N GLY A 88 16.19 -9.22 0.24
CA GLY A 88 17.17 -9.96 1.03
C GLY A 88 17.32 -9.48 2.46
N SER A 89 16.55 -8.49 2.91
CA SER A 89 16.25 -8.30 4.33
C SER A 89 15.25 -9.33 4.79
N ARG A 90 15.29 -9.65 6.07
CA ARG A 90 14.21 -10.42 6.70
C ARG A 90 12.88 -9.69 6.51
N GLY A 91 11.81 -10.45 6.27
CA GLY A 91 10.50 -9.89 5.99
C GLY A 91 10.32 -9.36 4.57
N ASN A 92 11.35 -9.43 3.73
CA ASN A 92 11.31 -8.88 2.35
C ASN A 92 10.73 -7.47 2.33
N ASN A 93 11.33 -6.55 3.09
CA ASN A 93 10.87 -5.17 3.23
C ASN A 93 10.72 -4.49 1.86
N ARG A 94 9.51 -4.52 1.34
CA ARG A 94 9.14 -4.08 0.01
C ARG A 94 7.73 -3.52 0.04
N GLN A 95 7.60 -2.25 0.31
CA GLN A 95 6.32 -1.61 0.53
C GLN A 95 6.03 -0.56 -0.54
N ILE A 96 4.74 -0.35 -0.81
CA ILE A 96 4.28 0.70 -1.70
C ILE A 96 4.58 2.06 -1.08
N ASP A 97 5.25 2.91 -1.85
CA ASP A 97 5.56 4.30 -1.52
C ASP A 97 4.99 5.22 -2.62
N ILE A 98 3.99 5.98 -2.28
CA ILE A 98 3.39 6.93 -3.20
C ILE A 98 4.12 8.27 -3.10
N ARG A 99 4.58 8.78 -4.24
CA ARG A 99 5.26 10.07 -4.40
C ARG A 99 6.56 10.22 -3.60
N GLY A 100 7.15 9.12 -3.15
CA GLY A 100 8.38 9.17 -2.35
C GLY A 100 8.21 9.76 -0.95
N MET A 101 6.99 9.71 -0.40
CA MET A 101 6.68 10.18 0.96
C MET A 101 7.06 9.18 2.05
N GLY A 102 7.47 7.99 1.65
CA GLY A 102 7.71 6.84 2.52
C GLY A 102 6.49 5.94 2.69
N PRO A 103 6.70 4.63 2.89
CA PRO A 103 5.61 3.64 2.94
C PRO A 103 4.64 3.87 4.12
N GLU A 104 5.08 4.47 5.22
CA GLU A 104 4.21 4.84 6.36
C GLU A 104 3.20 5.95 6.03
N ASN A 105 3.37 6.64 4.90
CA ASN A 105 2.47 7.65 4.37
C ASN A 105 1.60 7.14 3.22
N THR A 106 1.57 5.84 2.99
CA THR A 106 0.67 5.17 2.05
C THR A 106 -0.35 4.34 2.83
N LEU A 107 -1.62 4.66 2.67
CA LEU A 107 -2.72 3.94 3.30
C LEU A 107 -3.21 2.84 2.36
N ILE A 108 -3.27 1.61 2.83
CA ILE A 108 -3.81 0.47 2.08
C ILE A 108 -5.20 0.13 2.64
N LEU A 109 -6.19 0.06 1.76
CA LEU A 109 -7.55 -0.33 2.09
C LEU A 109 -7.91 -1.63 1.36
N ILE A 110 -8.75 -2.43 1.98
CA ILE A 110 -9.47 -3.54 1.35
C ILE A 110 -10.97 -3.24 1.49
N ASP A 111 -11.66 -3.13 0.37
CA ASP A 111 -13.08 -2.75 0.31
C ASP A 111 -13.41 -1.48 1.12
N GLY A 112 -12.51 -0.49 1.07
CA GLY A 112 -12.64 0.79 1.78
C GLY A 112 -12.25 0.77 3.25
N VAL A 113 -11.82 -0.37 3.80
CA VAL A 113 -11.41 -0.51 5.20
C VAL A 113 -9.90 -0.55 5.31
N PRO A 114 -9.26 0.34 6.11
CA PRO A 114 -7.82 0.32 6.32
C PRO A 114 -7.31 -1.00 6.88
N VAL A 115 -6.20 -1.48 6.32
CA VAL A 115 -5.44 -2.61 6.83
C VAL A 115 -4.36 -2.10 7.77
N THR A 116 -4.27 -2.67 8.96
CA THR A 116 -3.34 -2.21 9.99
C THR A 116 -2.23 -3.21 10.32
N SER A 117 -2.23 -4.37 9.68
CA SER A 117 -1.39 -5.53 10.04
C SER A 117 0.11 -5.23 10.07
N ARG A 118 0.64 -4.35 9.21
CA ARG A 118 2.04 -3.93 9.25
C ARG A 118 2.44 -3.28 10.59
N ASN A 119 1.48 -2.68 11.29
CA ASN A 119 1.75 -2.02 12.58
C ASN A 119 2.05 -3.01 13.72
N ALA A 120 1.82 -4.31 13.51
CA ALA A 120 2.29 -5.38 14.40
C ALA A 120 3.78 -5.70 14.23
N VAL A 121 4.45 -5.13 13.22
CA VAL A 121 5.87 -5.34 12.96
C VAL A 121 6.68 -4.22 13.58
N ARG A 122 7.78 -4.55 14.22
CA ARG A 122 8.68 -3.61 14.89
C ARG A 122 9.09 -2.46 13.97
N TYR A 123 9.16 -1.25 14.53
CA TYR A 123 9.54 -0.02 13.83
C TYR A 123 11.00 0.35 14.13
N SER A 124 11.82 0.51 13.11
CA SER A 124 13.22 0.83 13.26
C SER A 124 13.47 2.34 13.40
N TRP A 125 14.66 2.71 13.88
CA TRP A 125 15.07 4.11 13.95
C TRP A 125 15.19 4.79 12.57
N ARG A 126 15.29 4.02 11.49
CA ARG A 126 15.27 4.51 10.10
C ARG A 126 13.88 4.82 9.58
N GLY A 127 12.84 4.49 10.33
CA GLY A 127 11.46 4.69 9.89
C GLY A 127 10.90 3.55 9.03
N GLU A 128 11.38 2.34 9.23
CA GLU A 128 11.02 1.17 8.43
C GLU A 128 10.55 0.00 9.28
N ARG A 129 9.86 -0.91 8.63
CA ARG A 129 9.39 -2.17 9.22
C ARG A 129 9.84 -3.34 8.36
N ASP A 130 10.21 -4.41 8.99
CA ASP A 130 10.66 -5.64 8.34
C ASP A 130 9.47 -6.47 7.86
N THR A 131 8.78 -5.97 6.85
CA THR A 131 7.56 -6.56 6.27
C THR A 131 7.40 -6.16 4.81
N ARG A 132 6.69 -6.99 4.05
CA ARG A 132 6.24 -6.69 2.68
C ARG A 132 5.12 -5.64 2.63
N GLY A 133 4.60 -5.20 3.76
CA GLY A 133 3.45 -4.30 3.84
C GLY A 133 2.10 -5.02 3.72
N ASP A 134 1.07 -4.28 3.35
CA ASP A 134 -0.32 -4.71 3.42
C ASP A 134 -0.97 -4.99 2.05
N SER A 135 -0.20 -4.98 0.95
CA SER A 135 -0.72 -5.17 -0.42
C SER A 135 -0.86 -6.63 -0.86
N ASN A 136 -0.55 -7.59 -0.01
CA ASN A 136 -0.50 -9.02 -0.35
C ASN A 136 -1.54 -9.88 0.40
N TRP A 137 -2.55 -9.24 1.00
CA TRP A 137 -3.62 -9.94 1.71
C TRP A 137 -4.77 -10.42 0.81
N VAL A 138 -4.85 -9.93 -0.43
CA VAL A 138 -5.86 -10.32 -1.41
C VAL A 138 -5.18 -10.99 -2.60
N PRO A 139 -5.55 -12.23 -2.96
CA PRO A 139 -5.06 -12.86 -4.17
C PRO A 139 -5.46 -12.07 -5.43
N ALA A 140 -4.57 -12.04 -6.42
CA ALA A 140 -4.77 -11.27 -7.65
C ALA A 140 -6.09 -11.64 -8.37
N GLU A 141 -6.46 -12.91 -8.33
CA GLU A 141 -7.65 -13.45 -9.00
C GLU A 141 -8.97 -12.99 -8.36
N MET A 142 -8.90 -12.50 -7.11
CA MET A 142 -10.07 -12.02 -6.35
C MET A 142 -10.27 -10.52 -6.42
N VAL A 143 -9.34 -9.80 -7.04
CA VAL A 143 -9.43 -8.36 -7.21
C VAL A 143 -10.41 -8.04 -8.34
N GLU A 144 -11.37 -7.16 -8.07
CA GLU A 144 -12.23 -6.55 -9.10
C GLU A 144 -11.52 -5.36 -9.75
N ARG A 145 -10.97 -4.47 -8.91
CA ARG A 145 -10.15 -3.33 -9.31
C ARG A 145 -9.32 -2.81 -8.15
N ILE A 146 -8.30 -2.03 -8.47
CA ILE A 146 -7.51 -1.30 -7.48
C ILE A 146 -7.60 0.18 -7.84
N GLU A 147 -7.93 1.00 -6.86
CA GLU A 147 -8.01 2.46 -6.97
C GLU A 147 -6.78 3.06 -6.29
N VAL A 148 -6.05 3.92 -7.00
CA VAL A 148 -4.87 4.63 -6.45
C VAL A 148 -5.15 6.13 -6.47
N LEU A 149 -5.41 6.70 -5.28
CA LEU A 149 -5.65 8.11 -5.08
C LEU A 149 -4.38 8.76 -4.54
N ARG A 150 -4.02 9.92 -5.07
CA ARG A 150 -2.81 10.66 -4.70
C ARG A 150 -3.15 12.10 -4.35
N GLY A 151 -2.28 12.72 -3.55
CA GLY A 151 -2.38 14.15 -3.24
C GLY A 151 -3.60 14.55 -2.40
N PRO A 152 -4.16 15.75 -2.65
CA PRO A 152 -5.25 16.32 -1.87
C PRO A 152 -6.51 15.46 -1.81
N ALA A 153 -6.80 14.68 -2.86
CA ALA A 153 -7.94 13.76 -2.91
C ALA A 153 -7.88 12.67 -1.81
N ALA A 154 -6.68 12.32 -1.34
CA ALA A 154 -6.49 11.33 -0.29
C ALA A 154 -6.74 11.87 1.14
N ALA A 155 -6.87 13.19 1.32
CA ALA A 155 -6.98 13.83 2.64
C ALA A 155 -8.19 13.37 3.46
N ARG A 156 -9.30 13.02 2.81
CA ARG A 156 -10.52 12.53 3.47
C ARG A 156 -10.31 11.24 4.28
N TYR A 157 -9.31 10.44 3.92
CA TYR A 157 -9.04 9.15 4.58
C TYR A 157 -8.27 9.27 5.90
N GLY A 158 -7.89 10.50 6.30
CA GLY A 158 -7.31 10.78 7.61
C GLY A 158 -5.84 10.43 7.73
N SER A 159 -5.46 9.88 8.89
CA SER A 159 -4.06 9.64 9.23
C SER A 159 -3.37 8.65 8.31
N GLY A 160 -2.14 8.98 7.87
CA GLY A 160 -1.28 8.09 7.09
C GLY A 160 -1.49 8.13 5.57
N ALA A 161 -2.34 9.04 5.06
CA ALA A 161 -2.63 9.17 3.63
C ALA A 161 -1.85 10.32 2.94
N ALA A 162 -0.74 10.80 3.53
CA ALA A 162 -0.01 11.96 2.99
C ALA A 162 0.59 11.72 1.59
N GLY A 163 1.02 10.51 1.29
CA GLY A 163 1.43 10.10 -0.06
C GLY A 163 0.23 9.77 -0.95
N GLY A 164 -0.70 9.01 -0.41
CA GLY A 164 -1.90 8.56 -1.11
C GLY A 164 -2.55 7.34 -0.49
N VAL A 165 -3.54 6.82 -1.19
CA VAL A 165 -4.36 5.68 -0.79
C VAL A 165 -4.37 4.65 -1.92
N VAL A 166 -4.21 3.39 -1.58
CA VAL A 166 -4.46 2.24 -2.46
C VAL A 166 -5.66 1.49 -1.90
N ASN A 167 -6.76 1.46 -2.64
CA ASN A 167 -7.97 0.75 -2.25
C ASN A 167 -8.15 -0.49 -3.14
N ILE A 168 -8.01 -1.67 -2.55
CA ILE A 168 -8.16 -2.95 -3.23
C ILE A 168 -9.62 -3.37 -3.08
N ILE A 169 -10.36 -3.35 -4.19
CA ILE A 169 -11.76 -3.76 -4.24
C ILE A 169 -11.85 -5.22 -4.65
N THR A 170 -12.49 -6.02 -3.82
CA THR A 170 -12.70 -7.44 -4.07
C THR A 170 -14.00 -7.71 -4.86
N LYS A 171 -14.03 -8.81 -5.61
CA LYS A 171 -15.23 -9.22 -6.37
C LYS A 171 -16.42 -9.44 -5.43
N ARG A 172 -17.57 -8.96 -5.83
CA ARG A 172 -18.83 -9.08 -5.09
C ARG A 172 -19.47 -10.46 -5.28
N PRO A 173 -20.35 -10.90 -4.35
CA PRO A 173 -21.23 -12.06 -4.55
C PRO A 173 -22.12 -11.89 -5.78
N THR A 174 -22.45 -12.99 -6.43
CA THR A 174 -23.29 -13.05 -7.63
C THR A 174 -24.67 -13.62 -7.34
N ASN A 175 -25.67 -13.28 -8.16
CA ASN A 175 -27.03 -13.78 -8.02
C ASN A 175 -27.21 -15.17 -8.68
N THR A 176 -26.22 -15.65 -9.39
CA THR A 176 -26.15 -17.01 -9.98
C THR A 176 -24.87 -17.68 -9.50
N TRP A 177 -24.88 -19.00 -9.44
CA TRP A 177 -23.69 -19.74 -9.03
C TRP A 177 -22.58 -19.63 -10.08
N HIS A 178 -21.43 -19.21 -9.60
CA HIS A 178 -20.18 -19.12 -10.34
C HIS A 178 -19.04 -19.62 -9.48
N GLY A 179 -18.11 -20.28 -10.11
CA GLY A 179 -16.88 -20.70 -9.43
C GLY A 179 -15.69 -20.66 -10.37
N SER A 180 -14.52 -20.68 -9.78
CA SER A 180 -13.27 -20.81 -10.51
C SER A 180 -12.19 -21.52 -9.70
N LEU A 181 -11.34 -22.24 -10.40
CA LEU A 181 -10.08 -22.79 -9.90
C LEU A 181 -8.96 -22.23 -10.77
N SER A 182 -7.95 -21.67 -10.14
CA SER A 182 -6.80 -21.11 -10.86
C SER A 182 -5.50 -21.68 -10.34
N PHE A 183 -4.60 -21.99 -11.26
CA PHE A 183 -3.24 -22.42 -10.98
C PHE A 183 -2.27 -21.52 -11.72
N PHE A 184 -1.21 -21.10 -11.04
CA PHE A 184 -0.18 -20.23 -11.58
C PHE A 184 1.19 -20.71 -11.14
N THR A 185 2.16 -20.69 -12.06
CA THR A 185 3.56 -20.98 -11.79
C THR A 185 4.45 -19.91 -12.38
N ASN A 186 5.54 -19.57 -11.70
CA ASN A 186 6.61 -18.73 -12.19
C ASN A 186 7.96 -19.43 -11.99
N GLN A 187 8.66 -19.66 -13.07
CA GLN A 187 9.90 -20.43 -13.12
C GLN A 187 11.05 -19.52 -13.57
N PRO A 188 11.91 -19.06 -12.65
CA PRO A 188 13.12 -18.31 -12.99
C PRO A 188 14.07 -19.16 -13.85
N GLU A 189 14.74 -18.51 -14.81
CA GLU A 189 15.77 -19.17 -15.60
C GLU A 189 17.03 -19.43 -14.77
N ASN A 190 17.36 -18.49 -13.86
CA ASN A 190 18.44 -18.67 -12.90
C ASN A 190 17.97 -19.61 -11.77
N ASN A 191 18.59 -20.79 -11.67
CA ASN A 191 18.27 -21.79 -10.66
C ASN A 191 18.58 -21.36 -9.20
N LYS A 192 19.27 -20.23 -9.02
CA LYS A 192 19.48 -19.61 -7.70
C LYS A 192 18.30 -18.72 -7.26
N GLU A 193 17.38 -18.41 -8.15
CA GLU A 193 16.16 -17.68 -7.81
C GLU A 193 15.02 -18.63 -7.43
N GLY A 194 14.21 -18.21 -6.44
CA GLY A 194 13.10 -19.03 -5.96
C GLY A 194 11.94 -19.12 -6.94
N THR A 195 11.46 -20.32 -7.19
CA THR A 195 10.25 -20.60 -7.98
C THR A 195 8.98 -20.26 -7.21
N THR A 196 7.91 -19.90 -7.92
CA THR A 196 6.60 -19.64 -7.31
C THR A 196 5.53 -20.55 -7.87
N ASN A 197 4.69 -21.10 -6.99
CA ASN A 197 3.47 -21.82 -7.34
C ASN A 197 2.30 -21.31 -6.52
N ARG A 198 1.16 -21.08 -7.17
CA ARG A 198 -0.05 -20.57 -6.56
C ARG A 198 -1.27 -21.36 -7.05
N ALA A 199 -2.18 -21.65 -6.11
CA ALA A 199 -3.48 -22.23 -6.41
C ALA A 199 -4.55 -21.49 -5.64
N ASN A 200 -5.66 -21.17 -6.26
CA ASN A 200 -6.79 -20.53 -5.62
C ASN A 200 -8.13 -21.08 -6.14
N PHE A 201 -9.14 -20.94 -5.31
CA PHE A 201 -10.52 -21.19 -5.69
C PHE A 201 -11.42 -20.02 -5.31
N ASN A 202 -12.48 -19.86 -6.05
CA ASN A 202 -13.55 -18.90 -5.77
C ASN A 202 -14.90 -19.58 -6.03
N LEU A 203 -15.86 -19.34 -5.12
CA LEU A 203 -17.23 -19.77 -5.25
C LEU A 203 -18.15 -18.62 -4.84
N SER A 204 -19.12 -18.31 -5.68
CA SER A 204 -20.07 -17.23 -5.44
C SER A 204 -21.45 -17.63 -5.93
N GLY A 205 -22.49 -17.25 -5.18
CA GLY A 205 -23.87 -17.52 -5.59
C GLY A 205 -24.89 -17.23 -4.51
N PRO A 206 -26.19 -17.48 -4.83
CA PRO A 206 -27.31 -17.25 -3.93
C PRO A 206 -27.44 -18.36 -2.90
N LEU A 207 -27.60 -18.01 -1.62
CA LEU A 207 -27.97 -18.95 -0.54
C LEU A 207 -29.48 -18.99 -0.32
N ALA A 208 -30.16 -17.86 -0.45
CA ALA A 208 -31.60 -17.72 -0.32
C ALA A 208 -32.13 -16.76 -1.40
N GLY A 209 -32.21 -17.24 -2.63
CA GLY A 209 -32.58 -16.42 -3.79
C GLY A 209 -31.67 -15.18 -3.91
N GLU A 210 -32.17 -14.06 -4.39
CA GLU A 210 -31.41 -12.82 -4.49
C GLU A 210 -31.27 -12.09 -3.16
N ALA A 211 -32.01 -12.50 -2.12
CA ALA A 211 -31.98 -11.83 -0.83
C ALA A 211 -30.70 -12.09 -0.06
N LEU A 212 -30.13 -13.28 -0.16
CA LEU A 212 -28.90 -13.64 0.52
C LEU A 212 -27.93 -14.31 -0.46
N THR A 213 -26.82 -13.64 -0.71
CA THR A 213 -25.76 -14.13 -1.58
C THR A 213 -24.46 -14.30 -0.81
N MET A 214 -23.58 -15.19 -1.30
CA MET A 214 -22.29 -15.44 -0.69
C MET A 214 -21.17 -15.43 -1.72
N ARG A 215 -19.97 -15.11 -1.22
CA ARG A 215 -18.70 -15.36 -1.90
C ARG A 215 -17.73 -15.99 -0.91
N LEU A 216 -17.09 -17.06 -1.35
CA LEU A 216 -16.02 -17.73 -0.62
C LEU A 216 -14.80 -17.89 -1.53
N TYR A 217 -13.62 -17.51 -1.07
CA TYR A 217 -12.40 -17.84 -1.77
C TYR A 217 -11.31 -18.34 -0.83
N GLY A 218 -10.38 -19.12 -1.39
CA GLY A 218 -9.18 -19.56 -0.72
C GLY A 218 -7.98 -19.50 -1.66
N ASN A 219 -6.80 -19.33 -1.08
CA ASN A 219 -5.54 -19.21 -1.81
C ASN A 219 -4.42 -19.91 -1.05
N ILE A 220 -3.53 -20.56 -1.80
CA ILE A 220 -2.24 -21.07 -1.33
C ILE A 220 -1.18 -20.59 -2.31
N ASN A 221 -0.17 -19.90 -1.79
CA ASN A 221 0.95 -19.40 -2.56
C ASN A 221 2.26 -19.76 -1.88
N LYS A 222 3.20 -20.34 -2.63
CA LYS A 222 4.54 -20.64 -2.15
C LYS A 222 5.56 -20.14 -3.17
N THR A 223 6.54 -19.35 -2.67
CA THR A 223 7.75 -18.98 -3.37
C THR A 223 8.94 -19.55 -2.59
N GLU A 224 9.84 -20.24 -3.24
CA GLU A 224 11.06 -20.71 -2.60
C GLU A 224 12.03 -19.53 -2.33
N PRO A 225 12.88 -19.59 -1.29
CA PRO A 225 13.90 -18.58 -1.08
C PRO A 225 14.96 -18.61 -2.18
N ASP A 226 15.57 -17.46 -2.44
CA ASP A 226 16.76 -17.41 -3.29
C ASP A 226 17.92 -18.18 -2.65
N ALA A 227 18.86 -18.68 -3.47
CA ALA A 227 20.05 -19.37 -2.98
C ALA A 227 20.93 -18.42 -2.14
N TRP A 228 21.59 -18.97 -1.14
CA TRP A 228 22.41 -18.21 -0.20
C TRP A 228 23.56 -17.43 -0.87
N ASP A 229 24.02 -17.89 -2.03
CA ASP A 229 25.13 -17.35 -2.82
C ASP A 229 24.68 -16.61 -4.09
N ILE A 230 23.40 -16.16 -4.15
CA ILE A 230 22.87 -15.49 -5.35
C ILE A 230 23.55 -14.14 -5.60
N ASN A 231 23.91 -13.42 -4.56
CA ASN A 231 24.63 -12.15 -4.67
C ASN A 231 26.13 -12.35 -4.76
N HIS A 232 26.85 -11.38 -5.33
CA HIS A 232 28.30 -11.46 -5.44
C HIS A 232 28.99 -11.46 -4.07
N ALA A 233 30.01 -12.29 -3.96
CA ALA A 233 30.81 -12.34 -2.75
C ALA A 233 31.66 -11.09 -2.61
N GLN A 234 31.66 -10.53 -1.39
CA GLN A 234 32.61 -9.50 -0.98
C GLN A 234 33.40 -9.98 0.23
N ASN A 235 34.72 -9.99 0.13
CA ASN A 235 35.60 -10.49 1.19
C ASN A 235 35.22 -11.88 1.73
N GLY A 236 34.76 -12.77 0.83
CA GLY A 236 34.32 -14.11 1.19
C GLY A 236 32.93 -14.21 1.79
N SER A 237 32.15 -13.12 1.80
CA SER A 237 30.79 -13.10 2.31
C SER A 237 29.79 -12.68 1.25
N TYR A 238 28.57 -13.27 1.32
CA TYR A 238 27.48 -13.01 0.40
C TYR A 238 26.34 -12.26 1.09
N ALA A 239 25.80 -11.24 0.44
CA ALA A 239 24.55 -10.64 0.89
C ALA A 239 23.38 -11.61 0.68
N ALA A 240 22.41 -11.56 1.57
CA ALA A 240 21.21 -12.40 1.46
C ALA A 240 20.44 -12.11 0.17
N GLY A 241 19.84 -13.14 -0.43
CA GLY A 241 18.85 -13.06 -1.48
C GLY A 241 17.46 -12.73 -0.93
N ARG A 242 16.44 -12.90 -1.78
CA ARG A 242 15.03 -12.71 -1.36
C ARG A 242 14.59 -13.89 -0.50
N GLU A 243 13.90 -13.60 0.58
CA GLU A 243 13.21 -14.62 1.34
C GLU A 243 12.11 -15.28 0.52
N GLY A 244 11.90 -16.56 0.74
CA GLY A 244 10.74 -17.26 0.23
C GLY A 244 9.45 -16.81 0.93
N VAL A 245 8.32 -17.19 0.35
CA VAL A 245 7.00 -16.80 0.78
C VAL A 245 6.10 -18.02 0.89
N ARG A 246 5.31 -18.10 1.97
CA ARG A 246 4.24 -19.09 2.09
C ARG A 246 2.99 -18.42 2.63
N ASN A 247 2.01 -18.22 1.74
CA ASN A 247 0.73 -17.60 2.10
C ASN A 247 -0.41 -18.63 2.04
N LYS A 248 -1.36 -18.46 2.95
CA LYS A 248 -2.64 -19.19 2.95
C LYS A 248 -3.72 -18.21 3.34
N ASP A 249 -4.78 -18.16 2.54
CA ASP A 249 -5.87 -17.21 2.73
C ASP A 249 -7.21 -17.92 2.59
N ILE A 250 -8.16 -17.51 3.42
CA ILE A 250 -9.57 -17.81 3.26
C ILE A 250 -10.40 -16.57 3.55
N ASN A 251 -11.38 -16.29 2.73
CA ASN A 251 -12.25 -15.12 2.89
C ASN A 251 -13.69 -15.49 2.52
N ALA A 252 -14.63 -15.02 3.33
CA ALA A 252 -16.05 -15.15 3.09
C ALA A 252 -16.73 -13.80 3.17
N LEU A 253 -17.69 -13.57 2.28
CA LEU A 253 -18.58 -12.41 2.28
C LEU A 253 -20.01 -12.90 2.12
N LEU A 254 -20.86 -12.57 3.09
CA LEU A 254 -22.31 -12.73 3.01
C LEU A 254 -22.94 -11.36 2.76
N SER A 255 -23.78 -11.26 1.75
CA SER A 255 -24.49 -10.03 1.42
C SER A 255 -25.98 -10.27 1.53
N TRP A 256 -26.62 -9.57 2.46
CA TRP A 256 -28.04 -9.67 2.72
C TRP A 256 -28.76 -8.39 2.25
N LYS A 257 -29.56 -8.54 1.20
CA LYS A 257 -30.50 -7.51 0.74
C LYS A 257 -31.74 -7.56 1.63
N MET A 258 -31.77 -6.76 2.68
CA MET A 258 -32.94 -6.66 3.58
C MET A 258 -34.15 -6.07 2.86
N THR A 259 -33.90 -5.08 2.00
CA THR A 259 -34.80 -4.50 1.00
C THR A 259 -34.01 -4.22 -0.27
N PRO A 260 -34.61 -3.86 -1.40
CA PRO A 260 -33.88 -3.46 -2.61
C PRO A 260 -32.91 -2.28 -2.37
N GLN A 261 -33.21 -1.43 -1.38
CA GLN A 261 -32.44 -0.22 -1.05
C GLN A 261 -31.51 -0.39 0.15
N GLN A 262 -31.56 -1.52 0.87
CA GLN A 262 -30.81 -1.71 2.11
C GLN A 262 -30.05 -3.03 2.08
N ILE A 263 -28.74 -2.95 2.23
CA ILE A 263 -27.84 -4.10 2.14
C ILE A 263 -27.00 -4.16 3.41
N LEU A 264 -26.90 -5.33 4.00
CA LEU A 264 -26.03 -5.66 5.11
C LEU A 264 -25.01 -6.70 4.67
N ASP A 265 -23.75 -6.34 4.71
CA ASP A 265 -22.63 -7.21 4.37
C ASP A 265 -21.92 -7.68 5.63
N PHE A 266 -21.69 -8.98 5.73
CA PHE A 266 -20.83 -9.57 6.75
C PHE A 266 -19.63 -10.20 6.09
N SER A 267 -18.41 -9.74 6.45
CA SER A 267 -17.15 -10.21 5.92
C SER A 267 -16.29 -10.88 7.00
N TYR A 268 -15.61 -11.93 6.60
CA TYR A 268 -14.59 -12.60 7.41
C TYR A 268 -13.38 -12.93 6.55
N ALA A 269 -12.19 -12.67 7.05
CA ALA A 269 -10.94 -13.10 6.42
C ALA A 269 -9.99 -13.68 7.46
N TYR A 270 -9.33 -14.76 7.08
CA TYR A 270 -8.19 -15.32 7.79
C TYR A 270 -7.05 -15.52 6.81
N SER A 271 -5.89 -14.97 7.12
CA SER A 271 -4.72 -15.04 6.27
C SER A 271 -3.47 -15.34 7.10
N ARG A 272 -2.59 -16.13 6.53
CA ARG A 272 -1.28 -16.41 7.07
C ARG A 272 -0.21 -16.14 6.03
N GLN A 273 0.74 -15.31 6.37
CA GLN A 273 1.93 -15.04 5.55
C GLN A 273 3.16 -15.53 6.29
N GLY A 274 3.94 -16.40 5.67
CA GLY A 274 5.22 -16.88 6.19
C GLY A 274 6.36 -16.40 5.30
N ASN A 275 7.48 -16.00 5.90
CA ASN A 275 8.72 -15.73 5.21
C ASN A 275 9.70 -16.89 5.44
N ILE A 276 10.25 -17.42 4.35
CA ILE A 276 11.23 -18.49 4.37
C ILE A 276 12.62 -17.86 4.30
N TYR A 277 13.43 -18.10 5.29
CA TYR A 277 14.72 -17.42 5.49
C TYR A 277 15.72 -17.71 4.36
N ALA A 278 16.33 -16.65 3.83
CA ALA A 278 17.34 -16.70 2.79
C ALA A 278 18.69 -16.11 3.23
N GLY A 279 18.83 -15.84 4.52
CA GLY A 279 19.97 -15.16 5.11
C GLY A 279 19.58 -13.81 5.70
N ASP A 280 20.55 -13.14 6.30
CA ASP A 280 20.35 -11.87 6.98
C ASP A 280 21.31 -10.81 6.42
N THR A 281 20.82 -9.59 6.20
CA THR A 281 21.65 -8.48 5.71
C THR A 281 22.71 -8.02 6.71
N GLN A 282 22.53 -8.32 7.98
CA GLN A 282 23.48 -8.00 9.04
C GLN A 282 24.62 -9.03 9.17
N TYR A 283 24.38 -10.24 8.71
CA TYR A 283 25.34 -11.32 8.63
C TYR A 283 25.60 -11.64 7.17
N SER A 284 26.83 -11.94 6.86
CA SER A 284 27.13 -12.43 5.52
C SER A 284 26.84 -13.92 5.43
N ASN A 285 26.07 -14.30 4.41
CA ASN A 285 25.97 -15.69 4.01
C ASN A 285 27.33 -16.18 3.49
N GLY A 286 27.72 -17.40 3.81
CA GLY A 286 28.95 -18.01 3.33
C GLY A 286 30.15 -17.91 4.26
N ASN A 287 30.25 -16.89 5.12
CA ASN A 287 31.03 -17.04 6.34
C ASN A 287 30.06 -17.47 7.41
N LEU A 288 29.93 -18.74 7.49
CA LEU A 288 29.15 -19.47 8.46
C LEU A 288 29.21 -18.76 9.77
N SER A 289 28.07 -18.34 10.30
CA SER A 289 27.98 -17.82 11.64
C SER A 289 28.83 -18.76 12.50
N PRO A 290 29.77 -18.23 13.31
CA PRO A 290 30.61 -19.08 14.16
C PRO A 290 29.79 -20.04 15.04
N ASN A 291 28.49 -19.82 15.15
CA ASN A 291 27.55 -20.56 15.97
C ASN A 291 26.59 -21.47 15.19
N GLY A 292 26.68 -21.55 13.86
CA GLY A 292 25.79 -22.37 13.03
C GLY A 292 24.30 -21.94 13.01
N LEU A 293 23.92 -20.89 13.72
CA LEU A 293 22.52 -20.47 13.88
C LEU A 293 21.91 -20.00 12.56
N VAL A 294 22.63 -19.17 11.81
CA VAL A 294 22.15 -18.65 10.52
C VAL A 294 21.98 -19.77 9.50
N ASP A 295 22.88 -20.73 9.49
CA ASP A 295 22.79 -21.87 8.57
C ASP A 295 21.65 -22.81 8.92
N SER A 296 21.40 -23.03 10.22
CA SER A 296 20.28 -23.86 10.67
C SER A 296 18.92 -23.29 10.31
N LEU A 297 18.83 -21.95 10.13
CA LEU A 297 17.60 -21.24 9.80
C LEU A 297 17.30 -21.18 8.29
N TYR A 298 18.31 -21.34 7.44
CA TYR A 298 18.13 -21.24 5.99
C TYR A 298 17.08 -22.23 5.47
N GLY A 299 16.12 -21.72 4.69
CA GLY A 299 15.00 -22.51 4.17
C GLY A 299 13.86 -22.77 5.15
N HIS A 300 14.00 -22.34 6.41
CA HIS A 300 12.93 -22.42 7.42
C HIS A 300 12.14 -21.12 7.53
N GLU A 301 10.90 -21.23 7.99
CA GLU A 301 10.08 -20.03 8.25
C GLU A 301 10.52 -19.36 9.54
N THR A 302 11.01 -18.14 9.46
CA THR A 302 11.50 -17.34 10.59
C THR A 302 10.56 -16.20 10.97
N ASN A 303 9.59 -15.89 10.13
CA ASN A 303 8.57 -14.87 10.38
C ASN A 303 7.22 -15.35 9.86
N ARG A 304 6.17 -15.19 10.66
CA ARG A 304 4.78 -15.55 10.32
C ARG A 304 3.85 -14.46 10.81
N LEU A 305 3.10 -13.88 9.87
CA LEU A 305 2.00 -12.98 10.20
C LEU A 305 0.67 -13.74 10.04
N TYR A 306 -0.14 -13.71 11.08
CA TYR A 306 -1.51 -14.20 11.06
C TYR A 306 -2.44 -13.02 11.19
N ARG A 307 -3.28 -12.83 10.18
CA ARG A 307 -4.27 -11.75 10.14
C ARG A 307 -5.67 -12.35 10.15
N GLN A 308 -6.51 -11.86 11.04
CA GLN A 308 -7.92 -12.20 11.11
C GLN A 308 -8.72 -10.90 11.12
N SER A 309 -9.73 -10.81 10.26
CA SER A 309 -10.58 -9.63 10.20
C SER A 309 -12.06 -10.00 10.12
N TRP A 310 -12.90 -9.19 10.76
CA TRP A 310 -14.34 -9.25 10.75
C TRP A 310 -14.90 -7.89 10.37
N GLY A 311 -15.92 -7.88 9.55
CA GLY A 311 -16.58 -6.65 9.14
C GLY A 311 -18.08 -6.82 9.07
N LEU A 312 -18.80 -5.80 9.52
CA LEU A 312 -20.23 -5.66 9.31
C LEU A 312 -20.44 -4.28 8.68
N THR A 313 -20.97 -4.25 7.45
CA THR A 313 -21.16 -3.01 6.70
C THR A 313 -22.61 -2.90 6.27
N TYR A 314 -23.25 -1.80 6.64
CA TYR A 314 -24.59 -1.45 6.21
C TYR A 314 -24.53 -0.36 5.14
N ASN A 315 -25.28 -0.51 4.05
CA ASN A 315 -25.48 0.48 3.01
C ASN A 315 -26.99 0.69 2.82
N GLY A 316 -27.43 1.93 2.91
CA GLY A 316 -28.83 2.31 2.74
C GLY A 316 -28.99 3.42 1.71
N LEU A 317 -29.99 3.27 0.85
CA LEU A 317 -30.48 4.27 -0.07
C LEU A 317 -31.85 4.74 0.43
N TRP A 318 -32.00 6.05 0.60
CA TRP A 318 -33.14 6.70 1.19
C TRP A 318 -33.64 7.83 0.29
N ASP A 319 -34.87 8.27 0.48
CA ASP A 319 -35.42 9.44 -0.23
C ASP A 319 -34.59 10.71 -0.03
N TRP A 320 -33.93 10.84 1.11
CA TRP A 320 -33.09 11.99 1.45
C TRP A 320 -31.62 11.83 1.03
N GLY A 321 -31.19 10.67 0.56
CA GLY A 321 -29.80 10.42 0.15
C GLY A 321 -29.31 9.02 0.51
N GLN A 322 -28.02 8.90 0.83
CA GLN A 322 -27.37 7.63 1.10
C GLN A 322 -26.78 7.59 2.51
N SER A 323 -26.76 6.41 3.12
CA SER A 323 -26.07 6.17 4.38
C SER A 323 -25.20 4.93 4.29
N LYS A 324 -24.05 4.98 4.94
CA LYS A 324 -23.16 3.85 5.12
C LYS A 324 -22.72 3.79 6.58
N ALA A 325 -22.71 2.62 7.18
CA ALA A 325 -22.19 2.42 8.52
C ALA A 325 -21.42 1.10 8.58
N GLY A 326 -20.39 1.03 9.42
CA GLY A 326 -19.61 -0.19 9.55
C GLY A 326 -18.96 -0.35 10.92
N VAL A 327 -18.79 -1.60 11.32
CA VAL A 327 -18.02 -2.02 12.48
C VAL A 327 -17.03 -3.08 12.02
N TYR A 328 -15.76 -2.86 12.33
CA TYR A 328 -14.67 -3.71 11.87
C TYR A 328 -13.75 -4.06 13.02
N TYR A 329 -13.26 -5.29 13.00
CA TYR A 329 -12.24 -5.79 13.92
C TYR A 329 -11.13 -6.48 13.14
N GLU A 330 -9.90 -6.14 13.43
CA GLU A 330 -8.72 -6.80 12.88
C GLU A 330 -7.77 -7.20 14.00
N LYS A 331 -7.26 -8.43 13.91
CA LYS A 331 -6.23 -8.94 14.80
C LYS A 331 -5.07 -9.48 13.98
N THR A 332 -3.88 -9.01 14.29
CA THR A 332 -2.64 -9.50 13.68
C THR A 332 -1.68 -10.00 14.74
N ASN A 333 -1.20 -11.22 14.57
CA ASN A 333 -0.10 -11.78 15.35
C ASN A 333 1.13 -11.88 14.43
N ASN A 334 2.21 -11.22 14.81
CA ASN A 334 3.51 -11.35 14.15
C ASN A 334 4.41 -12.21 15.01
N THR A 335 4.59 -13.46 14.61
CA THR A 335 5.47 -14.43 15.30
C THR A 335 6.79 -14.50 14.54
N ARG A 336 7.88 -14.10 15.18
CA ARG A 336 9.22 -14.00 14.59
C ARG A 336 10.27 -14.53 15.57
N LEU A 337 11.46 -14.83 15.04
CA LEU A 337 12.61 -15.11 15.90
C LEU A 337 12.90 -13.90 16.80
N GLN A 338 13.29 -14.18 18.02
CA GLN A 338 13.68 -13.15 18.99
C GLN A 338 14.88 -12.37 18.48
N GLU A 339 14.81 -11.07 18.66
CA GLU A 339 15.80 -10.11 18.23
C GLU A 339 16.28 -9.26 19.41
N GLY A 340 17.54 -8.88 19.39
CA GLY A 340 18.05 -7.90 20.34
C GLY A 340 17.48 -6.50 20.13
N SER A 341 17.90 -5.57 20.98
CA SER A 341 17.47 -4.16 20.95
C SER A 341 18.11 -3.32 19.82
N THR A 342 18.78 -3.94 18.84
CA THR A 342 19.41 -3.19 17.75
C THR A 342 18.37 -2.35 17.00
N GLY A 343 18.73 -1.11 16.70
CA GLY A 343 17.89 -0.17 15.99
C GLY A 343 17.85 -0.32 14.48
N ARG A 344 18.50 -1.32 13.91
CA ARG A 344 18.42 -1.63 12.48
C ARG A 344 17.04 -2.16 12.14
N VAL A 345 16.70 -2.18 10.85
CA VAL A 345 15.42 -2.73 10.35
C VAL A 345 15.24 -4.15 10.89
N GLU A 346 16.26 -4.96 10.75
CA GLU A 346 16.35 -6.28 11.37
C GLU A 346 17.10 -6.18 12.68
N GLY A 347 16.51 -6.70 13.75
CA GLY A 347 17.24 -6.93 14.98
C GLY A 347 18.29 -8.05 14.80
N MET A 348 19.28 -8.09 15.66
CA MET A 348 20.17 -9.26 15.71
C MET A 348 19.42 -10.47 16.22
N ILE A 349 19.42 -11.55 15.45
CA ILE A 349 18.94 -12.86 15.91
C ILE A 349 19.91 -13.32 17.02
N ASN A 350 19.38 -13.55 18.20
CA ASN A 350 20.17 -13.95 19.37
C ASN A 350 19.72 -15.27 19.99
N SER A 351 18.64 -15.86 19.50
CA SER A 351 18.15 -17.18 19.93
C SER A 351 17.35 -17.85 18.81
N GLU A 352 17.07 -19.14 18.99
CA GLU A 352 16.12 -19.89 18.16
C GLU A 352 14.67 -19.76 18.65
N ASP A 353 14.44 -19.03 19.73
CA ASP A 353 13.13 -18.82 20.31
C ASP A 353 12.31 -17.85 19.46
N TYR A 354 11.01 -18.06 19.44
CA TYR A 354 10.05 -17.19 18.78
C TYR A 354 9.40 -16.25 19.78
N ALA A 355 9.18 -15.03 19.33
CA ALA A 355 8.38 -14.04 20.04
C ALA A 355 7.18 -13.62 19.19
N THR A 356 6.09 -13.24 19.83
CA THR A 356 4.88 -12.81 19.16
C THR A 356 4.50 -11.39 19.60
N SER A 357 4.40 -10.48 18.65
CA SER A 357 3.71 -9.21 18.83
C SER A 357 2.28 -9.33 18.34
N ARG A 358 1.36 -8.68 19.03
CA ARG A 358 -0.07 -8.70 18.75
C ARG A 358 -0.59 -7.29 18.56
N LEU A 359 -1.34 -7.08 17.48
CA LEU A 359 -2.08 -5.86 17.24
C LEU A 359 -3.57 -6.21 17.14
N GLU A 360 -4.39 -5.48 17.88
CA GLU A 360 -5.84 -5.52 17.79
C GLU A 360 -6.35 -4.14 17.41
N SER A 361 -7.20 -4.08 16.40
CA SER A 361 -7.75 -2.83 15.87
C SER A 361 -9.26 -2.91 15.78
N TRP A 362 -9.94 -1.95 16.38
CA TRP A 362 -11.37 -1.75 16.29
C TRP A 362 -11.65 -0.48 15.49
N ARG A 363 -12.61 -0.54 14.59
CA ARG A 363 -13.02 0.61 13.80
C ARG A 363 -14.55 0.66 13.68
N THR A 364 -15.10 1.83 13.88
CA THR A 364 -16.51 2.12 13.61
C THR A 364 -16.58 3.34 12.70
N THR A 365 -17.41 3.25 11.66
CA THR A 365 -17.58 4.33 10.68
C THR A 365 -19.06 4.58 10.42
N SER A 366 -19.40 5.83 10.14
CA SER A 366 -20.68 6.19 9.54
C SER A 366 -20.50 7.35 8.57
N GLU A 367 -21.24 7.33 7.48
CA GLU A 367 -21.23 8.37 6.46
C GLU A 367 -22.64 8.58 5.92
N PHE A 368 -23.01 9.85 5.76
CA PHE A 368 -24.29 10.29 5.23
C PHE A 368 -24.01 11.22 4.04
N ASN A 369 -24.64 10.94 2.92
CA ASN A 369 -24.53 11.73 1.69
C ASN A 369 -25.92 12.29 1.35
N VAL A 370 -26.08 13.60 1.39
CA VAL A 370 -27.35 14.29 1.22
C VAL A 370 -27.28 15.19 -0.01
N PRO A 371 -27.90 14.80 -1.15
CA PRO A 371 -28.02 15.67 -2.30
C PRO A 371 -29.06 16.75 -2.03
N PHE A 372 -28.75 18.01 -2.38
CA PHE A 372 -29.68 19.12 -2.29
C PHE A 372 -29.32 20.22 -3.31
N PHE A 373 -30.22 21.16 -3.51
CA PHE A 373 -29.99 22.33 -4.32
C PHE A 373 -29.99 23.60 -3.45
N TRP A 374 -28.86 24.33 -3.47
CA TRP A 374 -28.76 25.65 -2.89
C TRP A 374 -27.75 26.46 -3.70
N LEU A 375 -28.24 27.37 -4.53
CA LEU A 375 -27.48 28.13 -5.54
C LEU A 375 -26.86 27.25 -6.65
N ALA A 376 -26.54 26.02 -6.39
CA ALA A 376 -26.00 25.02 -7.28
C ALA A 376 -26.45 23.62 -6.83
N ASP A 377 -26.26 22.64 -7.68
CA ASP A 377 -26.42 21.23 -7.34
C ASP A 377 -25.27 20.78 -6.43
N GLN A 378 -25.60 20.19 -5.28
CA GLN A 378 -24.63 19.83 -4.26
C GLN A 378 -24.94 18.46 -3.63
N THR A 379 -23.90 17.81 -3.15
CA THR A 379 -24.01 16.62 -2.27
C THR A 379 -23.15 16.82 -1.05
N LEU A 380 -23.79 17.04 0.08
CA LEU A 380 -23.13 17.17 1.36
C LEU A 380 -22.83 15.80 1.95
N THR A 381 -21.57 15.57 2.32
CA THR A 381 -21.11 14.36 3.01
C THR A 381 -20.74 14.70 4.44
N LEU A 382 -21.37 14.01 5.40
CA LEU A 382 -20.99 14.02 6.81
C LEU A 382 -20.51 12.62 7.18
N GLY A 383 -19.27 12.52 7.64
CA GLY A 383 -18.68 11.26 8.09
C GLY A 383 -18.15 11.33 9.51
N MET A 384 -18.23 10.20 10.19
CA MET A 384 -17.65 9.99 11.52
C MET A 384 -16.92 8.66 11.55
N GLU A 385 -15.79 8.62 12.26
CA GLU A 385 -15.06 7.38 12.50
C GLU A 385 -14.43 7.37 13.90
N TRP A 386 -14.33 6.19 14.43
CA TRP A 386 -13.65 5.90 15.67
C TRP A 386 -12.74 4.69 15.46
N ASN A 387 -11.47 4.82 15.83
CA ASN A 387 -10.47 3.79 15.72
C ASN A 387 -9.79 3.59 17.06
N HIS A 388 -9.58 2.34 17.44
CA HIS A 388 -8.81 1.98 18.62
C HIS A 388 -7.83 0.86 18.26
N ASP A 389 -6.54 1.16 18.37
CA ASP A 389 -5.45 0.22 18.14
C ASP A 389 -4.74 -0.10 19.44
N GLN A 390 -4.50 -1.39 19.69
CA GLN A 390 -3.74 -1.87 20.84
C GLN A 390 -2.64 -2.82 20.39
N LEU A 391 -1.40 -2.43 20.66
CA LEU A 391 -0.20 -3.23 20.42
C LEU A 391 0.25 -3.88 21.73
N ASP A 392 0.65 -5.16 21.66
CA ASP A 392 1.31 -5.91 22.74
C ASP A 392 2.54 -6.59 22.15
N ASP A 393 3.74 -6.10 22.46
CA ASP A 393 5.02 -6.66 21.99
C ASP A 393 6.01 -6.82 23.15
N PRO A 394 5.94 -7.93 23.89
CA PRO A 394 6.83 -8.18 25.02
C PRO A 394 8.32 -8.16 24.63
N ALA A 395 8.65 -8.77 23.49
CA ALA A 395 10.05 -8.87 23.05
C ALA A 395 10.71 -7.52 22.76
N SER A 396 9.98 -6.59 22.15
CA SER A 396 10.50 -5.26 21.84
C SER A 396 10.39 -4.27 22.99
N MET A 397 9.29 -4.32 23.76
CA MET A 397 9.03 -3.37 24.86
C MET A 397 9.81 -3.72 26.13
N GLN A 398 10.14 -5.00 26.32
CA GLN A 398 10.92 -5.48 27.47
C GLN A 398 12.35 -5.91 27.05
N ALA A 399 12.82 -5.48 25.89
CA ALA A 399 14.17 -5.80 25.44
C ALA A 399 15.21 -5.33 26.46
N THR A 400 16.17 -6.19 26.75
CA THR A 400 17.35 -5.87 27.54
C THR A 400 18.48 -5.48 26.62
N ASN A 401 19.35 -4.58 27.07
CA ASN A 401 20.64 -4.42 26.44
C ASN A 401 21.56 -5.62 26.80
N SER A 402 22.51 -5.88 25.94
CA SER A 402 23.45 -7.00 26.09
C SER A 402 24.33 -6.92 27.36
N ASN A 403 24.34 -5.79 28.07
CA ASN A 403 25.24 -5.51 29.18
C ASN A 403 24.53 -5.26 30.53
N GLY A 404 23.19 -5.43 30.59
CA GLY A 404 22.43 -5.18 31.81
C GLY A 404 22.44 -3.72 32.27
N GLU A 405 22.66 -2.78 31.34
CA GLU A 405 22.74 -1.35 31.66
C GLU A 405 21.41 -0.80 32.14
N THR A 406 21.45 0.06 33.13
CA THR A 406 20.27 0.81 33.55
C THR A 406 20.09 2.04 32.65
N ILE A 407 18.85 2.29 32.25
CA ILE A 407 18.48 3.40 31.37
C ILE A 407 17.62 4.35 32.19
N PRO A 408 18.04 5.59 32.46
CA PRO A 408 17.24 6.59 33.16
C PRO A 408 15.86 6.78 32.51
N GLY A 409 14.83 6.91 33.33
CA GLY A 409 13.44 7.06 32.88
C GLY A 409 12.74 5.76 32.52
N THR A 410 13.43 4.63 32.57
CA THR A 410 12.84 3.28 32.45
C THR A 410 13.13 2.45 33.71
N SER A 411 12.29 1.47 34.00
CA SER A 411 12.64 0.50 35.06
C SER A 411 13.87 -0.29 34.64
N GLY A 412 14.83 -0.46 35.56
CA GLY A 412 15.98 -1.33 35.35
C GLY A 412 15.60 -2.80 35.20
N ASP A 413 14.44 -3.19 35.76
CA ASP A 413 13.83 -4.50 35.54
C ASP A 413 12.94 -4.44 34.27
N PRO A 414 13.31 -5.14 33.18
CA PRO A 414 12.50 -5.14 31.95
C PRO A 414 11.06 -5.59 32.16
N THR A 415 10.84 -6.48 33.12
CA THR A 415 9.50 -7.04 33.40
C THR A 415 8.52 -6.00 33.97
N GLN A 416 9.02 -4.91 34.52
CA GLN A 416 8.20 -3.81 35.03
C GLN A 416 7.83 -2.78 33.92
N ARG A 417 8.39 -2.91 32.74
CA ARG A 417 7.99 -2.07 31.60
C ARG A 417 6.73 -2.66 30.95
N SER A 418 5.77 -1.79 30.60
CA SER A 418 4.57 -2.22 29.88
C SER A 418 4.92 -2.83 28.54
N THR A 419 4.36 -3.99 28.24
CA THR A 419 4.43 -4.63 26.90
C THR A 419 3.42 -4.01 25.94
N LYS A 420 2.47 -3.21 26.45
CA LYS A 420 1.31 -2.70 25.70
C LYS A 420 1.38 -1.21 25.51
N ASN A 421 0.93 -0.79 24.33
CA ASN A 421 0.63 0.60 24.01
C ASN A 421 -0.66 0.66 23.17
N SER A 422 -1.45 1.71 23.34
CA SER A 422 -2.71 1.87 22.62
C SER A 422 -2.94 3.31 22.19
N ALA A 423 -3.67 3.46 21.10
CA ALA A 423 -4.09 4.76 20.58
C ALA A 423 -5.56 4.72 20.19
N THR A 424 -6.26 5.81 20.48
CA THR A 424 -7.65 6.03 20.06
C THR A 424 -7.72 7.29 19.24
N LEU A 425 -8.29 7.20 18.04
CA LEU A 425 -8.53 8.32 17.14
C LEU A 425 -10.03 8.42 16.83
N THR A 426 -10.60 9.58 17.07
CA THR A 426 -11.98 9.91 16.67
C THR A 426 -11.95 11.01 15.65
N GLY A 427 -12.56 10.80 14.49
CA GLY A 427 -12.61 11.74 13.38
C GLY A 427 -14.04 12.10 13.00
N ILE A 428 -14.25 13.37 12.65
CA ILE A 428 -15.49 13.86 12.01
C ILE A 428 -15.06 14.64 10.79
N TYR A 429 -15.69 14.39 9.65
CA TYR A 429 -15.40 15.12 8.41
C TYR A 429 -16.67 15.58 7.72
N LEU A 430 -16.55 16.73 7.08
CA LEU A 430 -17.59 17.36 6.28
C LEU A 430 -16.99 17.71 4.92
N GLU A 431 -17.65 17.30 3.86
CA GLU A 431 -17.28 17.60 2.47
C GLU A 431 -18.53 18.00 1.70
N ASP A 432 -18.37 18.88 0.73
CA ASP A 432 -19.45 19.25 -0.17
C ASP A 432 -18.99 19.15 -1.63
N ASN A 433 -19.67 18.34 -2.42
CA ASN A 433 -19.44 18.29 -3.87
C ASN A 433 -20.39 19.25 -4.56
N ILE A 434 -19.88 20.42 -4.93
CA ILE A 434 -20.65 21.52 -5.51
C ILE A 434 -20.41 21.54 -7.03
N GLU A 435 -21.45 21.29 -7.81
CA GLU A 435 -21.41 21.57 -9.25
C GLU A 435 -21.77 23.03 -9.49
N ALA A 436 -20.78 23.92 -9.31
CA ALA A 436 -20.96 25.38 -9.34
C ALA A 436 -21.54 25.88 -10.68
N VAL A 437 -21.10 25.28 -11.79
CA VAL A 437 -21.69 25.37 -13.14
C VAL A 437 -21.45 24.03 -13.84
N PRO A 438 -22.20 23.68 -14.89
CA PRO A 438 -22.00 22.42 -15.58
C PRO A 438 -20.52 22.16 -15.95
N GLY A 439 -19.99 21.02 -15.50
CA GLY A 439 -18.58 20.64 -15.70
C GLY A 439 -17.57 21.27 -14.74
N THR A 440 -18.03 22.02 -13.73
CA THR A 440 -17.15 22.58 -12.66
C THR A 440 -17.54 22.00 -11.33
N ASN A 441 -16.70 21.12 -10.78
CA ASN A 441 -16.87 20.55 -9.45
C ASN A 441 -15.88 21.20 -8.47
N LEU A 442 -16.43 21.79 -7.42
CA LEU A 442 -15.68 22.35 -6.30
C LEU A 442 -15.97 21.50 -5.06
N ILE A 443 -14.91 20.98 -4.43
CA ILE A 443 -15.05 20.10 -3.28
C ILE A 443 -14.25 20.67 -2.10
N PRO A 444 -14.84 21.59 -1.32
CA PRO A 444 -14.31 21.96 -0.02
C PRO A 444 -14.52 20.81 0.97
N GLY A 445 -13.55 20.60 1.85
CA GLY A 445 -13.62 19.60 2.89
C GLY A 445 -12.91 20.08 4.16
N ILE A 446 -13.39 19.64 5.30
CA ILE A 446 -12.75 19.83 6.57
C ILE A 446 -12.89 18.57 7.40
N ARG A 447 -11.79 18.18 8.03
CA ARG A 447 -11.77 17.05 8.93
C ARG A 447 -11.20 17.49 10.28
N PHE A 448 -11.86 17.09 11.35
CA PHE A 448 -11.40 17.22 12.72
C PHE A 448 -11.10 15.84 13.29
N ASP A 449 -9.92 15.67 13.86
CA ASP A 449 -9.50 14.44 14.52
C ASP A 449 -9.10 14.75 15.97
N TYR A 450 -9.52 13.88 16.88
CA TYR A 450 -9.07 13.89 18.27
C TYR A 450 -8.37 12.58 18.59
N HIS A 451 -7.12 12.68 19.03
CA HIS A 451 -6.29 11.54 19.40
C HIS A 451 -5.99 11.60 20.91
N ASN A 452 -6.08 10.47 21.58
CA ASN A 452 -5.91 10.41 23.04
C ASN A 452 -4.50 10.78 23.54
N GLN A 453 -3.49 10.82 22.66
CA GLN A 453 -2.11 11.19 23.01
C GLN A 453 -1.81 12.68 22.66
N PHE A 454 -1.99 13.08 21.40
CA PHE A 454 -1.61 14.43 20.95
C PHE A 454 -2.76 15.44 20.90
N GLY A 455 -4.00 15.04 21.22
CA GLY A 455 -5.16 15.94 21.22
C GLY A 455 -5.75 16.16 19.83
N SER A 456 -6.08 17.41 19.50
CA SER A 456 -6.86 17.76 18.31
C SER A 456 -5.99 18.09 17.10
N ASN A 457 -6.49 17.73 15.91
CA ASN A 457 -5.92 18.09 14.62
C ASN A 457 -7.02 18.49 13.63
N TRP A 458 -6.77 19.50 12.82
CA TRP A 458 -7.66 19.96 11.76
C TRP A 458 -7.01 19.76 10.39
N SER A 459 -7.77 19.21 9.44
CA SER A 459 -7.31 18.90 8.08
C SER A 459 -8.27 19.50 7.05
N PRO A 460 -8.13 20.79 6.70
CA PRO A 460 -8.89 21.40 5.61
C PRO A 460 -8.37 20.93 4.25
N SER A 461 -9.27 20.82 3.27
CA SER A 461 -8.96 20.48 1.88
C SER A 461 -9.85 21.26 0.92
N LEU A 462 -9.33 21.50 -0.28
CA LEU A 462 -10.06 22.07 -1.38
C LEU A 462 -9.61 21.40 -2.67
N ASN A 463 -10.55 20.82 -3.39
CA ASN A 463 -10.32 20.22 -4.71
C ASN A 463 -11.22 20.90 -5.74
N LEU A 464 -10.68 21.13 -6.93
CA LEU A 464 -11.36 21.71 -8.07
C LEU A 464 -11.15 20.83 -9.30
N SER A 465 -12.20 20.56 -10.03
CA SER A 465 -12.18 19.97 -11.36
C SER A 465 -12.99 20.82 -12.30
N GLN A 466 -12.41 21.20 -13.45
CA GLN A 466 -13.01 22.05 -14.46
C GLN A 466 -12.94 21.42 -15.84
N GLY A 467 -14.08 21.07 -16.40
CA GLY A 467 -14.20 20.72 -17.81
C GLY A 467 -14.09 21.96 -18.71
N LEU A 468 -13.27 21.87 -19.73
CA LEU A 468 -13.14 22.86 -20.81
C LEU A 468 -13.60 22.23 -22.12
N GLY A 469 -14.90 22.34 -22.40
CA GLY A 469 -15.55 21.54 -23.43
C GLY A 469 -15.53 20.03 -23.08
N ASP A 470 -15.64 19.19 -24.11
CA ASP A 470 -15.77 17.74 -23.96
C ASP A 470 -14.41 17.01 -23.93
N MET A 471 -13.30 17.74 -24.15
CA MET A 471 -11.98 17.11 -24.37
C MET A 471 -10.99 17.34 -23.25
N VAL A 472 -11.07 18.45 -22.54
CA VAL A 472 -10.04 18.86 -21.58
C VAL A 472 -10.63 19.01 -20.20
N THR A 473 -9.96 18.46 -19.20
CA THR A 473 -10.28 18.67 -17.79
C THR A 473 -9.06 19.22 -17.07
N LEU A 474 -9.25 20.31 -16.35
CA LEU A 474 -8.26 20.86 -15.41
C LEU A 474 -8.58 20.38 -14.01
N LYS A 475 -7.56 20.13 -13.20
CA LYS A 475 -7.71 19.94 -11.75
C LYS A 475 -6.74 20.79 -10.98
N ALA A 476 -7.15 21.19 -9.79
CA ALA A 476 -6.28 21.79 -8.80
C ALA A 476 -6.70 21.31 -7.41
N GLY A 477 -5.74 21.16 -6.49
CA GLY A 477 -6.05 20.74 -5.14
C GLY A 477 -5.01 21.23 -4.15
N ILE A 478 -5.48 21.47 -2.92
CA ILE A 478 -4.65 21.73 -1.77
C ILE A 478 -5.29 21.07 -0.55
N ALA A 479 -4.49 20.39 0.27
CA ALA A 479 -4.96 19.81 1.51
C ALA A 479 -3.87 19.81 2.57
N ARG A 480 -4.29 19.96 3.81
CA ARG A 480 -3.48 19.65 4.98
C ARG A 480 -3.81 18.22 5.41
N VAL A 481 -2.82 17.37 5.43
CA VAL A 481 -2.92 15.98 5.86
C VAL A 481 -2.00 15.73 7.04
N PHE A 482 -2.30 14.72 7.85
CA PHE A 482 -1.51 14.38 9.01
C PHE A 482 -1.22 12.88 9.11
N LYS A 483 -0.21 12.54 9.91
CA LYS A 483 0.06 11.17 10.33
C LYS A 483 0.29 11.15 11.83
N ALA A 484 -0.49 10.33 12.54
CA ALA A 484 -0.31 10.09 13.96
C ALA A 484 1.02 9.37 14.24
N PRO A 485 1.67 9.61 15.39
CA PRO A 485 2.77 8.78 15.85
C PRO A 485 2.33 7.31 15.90
N ASN A 486 3.22 6.40 15.48
CA ASN A 486 2.90 4.98 15.60
C ASN A 486 3.10 4.48 17.04
N LEU A 487 2.52 3.29 17.34
CA LEU A 487 2.51 2.74 18.68
C LEU A 487 3.90 2.37 19.22
N TYR A 488 4.89 2.17 18.36
CA TYR A 488 6.28 1.99 18.79
C TYR A 488 6.95 3.32 19.13
N GLN A 489 6.80 4.33 18.28
CA GLN A 489 7.37 5.67 18.52
C GLN A 489 6.84 6.30 19.81
N SER A 490 5.55 6.10 20.13
CA SER A 490 4.89 6.69 21.29
C SER A 490 4.98 5.84 22.57
N SER A 491 5.61 4.67 22.53
CA SER A 491 5.73 3.78 23.69
C SER A 491 6.95 4.07 24.54
N LYS A 492 6.75 4.41 25.83
CA LYS A 492 7.86 4.59 26.78
C LYS A 492 8.74 3.33 26.97
N GLY A 493 8.17 2.15 26.75
CA GLY A 493 8.88 0.88 26.92
C GLY A 493 9.77 0.51 25.74
N TYR A 494 9.57 1.17 24.58
CA TYR A 494 10.27 0.81 23.35
C TYR A 494 11.69 1.36 23.34
N LEU A 495 12.67 0.46 23.29
CA LEU A 495 14.08 0.78 23.31
C LEU A 495 14.78 0.25 22.07
N LEU A 496 15.48 1.11 21.35
CA LEU A 496 16.36 0.75 20.25
C LEU A 496 17.81 1.09 20.57
N SER A 497 18.72 0.16 20.28
CA SER A 497 20.17 0.40 20.34
C SER A 497 20.71 0.66 18.94
N THR A 498 21.47 1.70 18.76
CA THR A 498 22.01 2.08 17.46
C THR A 498 23.38 1.49 17.17
N ARG A 499 24.05 0.93 18.19
CA ARG A 499 25.43 0.41 18.10
C ARG A 499 26.40 1.35 17.37
N GLY A 500 26.27 2.66 17.60
CA GLY A 500 27.12 3.69 16.99
C GLY A 500 26.63 4.22 15.63
N ASN A 501 25.77 3.49 14.91
CA ASN A 501 25.34 3.90 13.57
C ASN A 501 24.14 4.86 13.57
N GLY A 502 23.51 5.09 14.71
CA GLY A 502 22.34 5.94 14.85
C GLY A 502 22.56 7.08 15.84
N CYS A 503 23.79 7.44 16.16
CA CYS A 503 24.10 8.61 16.98
C CYS A 503 24.13 9.88 16.12
N PRO A 504 23.63 11.03 16.62
CA PRO A 504 23.81 12.32 15.95
C PRO A 504 25.28 12.71 15.80
N ASN A 505 25.58 13.52 14.78
CA ASN A 505 26.93 14.04 14.54
C ASN A 505 27.51 14.86 15.72
N THR A 506 26.65 15.41 16.56
CA THR A 506 27.02 16.14 17.76
C THR A 506 27.58 15.25 18.86
N ILE A 507 27.47 13.94 18.73
CA ILE A 507 27.96 12.95 19.69
C ILE A 507 29.26 12.35 19.16
N ALA A 508 30.36 12.69 19.80
CA ALA A 508 31.70 12.31 19.36
C ALA A 508 32.01 10.82 19.59
N GLU A 509 31.46 10.21 20.64
CA GLU A 509 31.79 8.83 21.06
C GLU A 509 30.61 8.10 21.65
N GLY A 510 30.67 6.78 21.59
CA GLY A 510 29.71 5.87 22.22
C GLY A 510 28.55 5.41 21.32
N SER A 511 27.76 4.50 21.85
CA SER A 511 26.50 4.06 21.25
C SER A 511 25.35 4.94 21.74
N CYS A 512 24.25 4.95 20.99
CA CYS A 512 23.05 5.64 21.39
C CYS A 512 21.89 4.65 21.57
N TYR A 513 21.07 4.92 22.57
CA TYR A 513 19.76 4.29 22.76
C TYR A 513 18.68 5.30 22.41
N LEU A 514 17.67 4.84 21.69
CA LEU A 514 16.52 5.64 21.29
C LEU A 514 15.26 5.15 22.00
N LEU A 515 14.67 6.01 22.82
CA LEU A 515 13.46 5.72 23.58
C LEU A 515 12.21 6.18 22.85
N GLY A 516 11.11 5.49 23.07
CA GLY A 516 9.79 5.96 22.68
C GLY A 516 9.40 7.25 23.41
N ASN A 517 8.57 8.08 22.77
CA ASN A 517 8.11 9.36 23.29
C ASN A 517 6.59 9.46 23.22
N PRO A 518 5.88 9.45 24.36
CA PRO A 518 4.42 9.58 24.37
C PRO A 518 3.93 11.01 24.07
N ASP A 519 4.81 12.01 24.10
CA ASP A 519 4.48 13.43 23.94
C ASP A 519 4.70 13.92 22.48
N LEU A 520 4.69 12.99 21.51
CA LEU A 520 4.87 13.32 20.10
C LEU A 520 3.62 13.97 19.51
N ASP A 521 3.83 15.05 18.76
CA ASP A 521 2.83 15.65 17.88
C ASP A 521 2.68 14.89 16.56
N PRO A 522 1.56 15.02 15.85
CA PRO A 522 1.39 14.44 14.53
C PRO A 522 2.31 15.08 13.50
N GLU A 523 2.76 14.28 12.54
CA GLU A 523 3.42 14.77 11.34
C GLU A 523 2.40 15.44 10.42
N ILE A 524 2.78 16.53 9.75
CA ILE A 524 1.91 17.34 8.91
C ILE A 524 2.49 17.48 7.50
N SER A 525 1.65 17.34 6.49
CA SER A 525 2.01 17.67 5.11
C SER A 525 0.98 18.60 4.48
N ILE A 526 1.45 19.61 3.76
CA ILE A 526 0.62 20.45 2.89
C ILE A 526 0.82 19.95 1.47
N ASN A 527 -0.19 19.26 0.96
CA ASN A 527 -0.20 18.67 -0.38
C ASN A 527 -0.86 19.61 -1.36
N LYS A 528 -0.20 19.84 -2.49
CA LYS A 528 -0.67 20.72 -3.58
C LYS A 528 -0.51 20.01 -4.90
N GLU A 529 -1.48 20.17 -5.80
CA GLU A 529 -1.37 19.68 -7.17
C GLU A 529 -2.14 20.53 -8.17
N ILE A 530 -1.67 20.51 -9.40
CA ILE A 530 -2.34 21.07 -10.57
C ILE A 530 -2.14 20.08 -11.71
N GLY A 531 -3.20 19.75 -12.41
CA GLY A 531 -3.18 18.79 -13.51
C GLY A 531 -4.08 19.20 -14.67
N ILE A 532 -3.76 18.63 -15.82
CA ILE A 532 -4.57 18.73 -17.04
C ILE A 532 -4.69 17.34 -17.64
N GLU A 533 -5.86 17.02 -18.12
CA GLU A 533 -6.15 15.78 -18.85
C GLU A 533 -6.91 16.08 -20.13
N PHE A 534 -6.51 15.41 -21.19
CA PHE A 534 -7.15 15.42 -22.48
C PHE A 534 -7.74 14.03 -22.77
N ASN A 535 -9.00 13.98 -23.17
CA ASN A 535 -9.71 12.76 -23.57
C ASN A 535 -10.50 13.02 -24.86
N LEU A 536 -10.25 12.25 -25.90
CA LEU A 536 -10.99 12.33 -27.15
C LEU A 536 -10.94 11.00 -27.92
N ASN A 537 -12.11 10.42 -28.22
CA ASN A 537 -12.24 9.24 -29.10
C ASN A 537 -11.33 8.05 -28.71
N GLY A 538 -11.14 7.82 -27.37
CA GLY A 538 -10.28 6.77 -26.84
C GLY A 538 -8.82 7.17 -26.67
N TYR A 539 -8.39 8.35 -27.15
CA TYR A 539 -7.10 8.95 -26.79
C TYR A 539 -7.22 9.60 -25.42
N ALA A 540 -6.25 9.36 -24.55
CA ALA A 540 -6.14 10.04 -23.29
C ALA A 540 -4.70 10.48 -23.04
N ALA A 541 -4.51 11.68 -22.53
CA ALA A 541 -3.21 12.18 -22.12
C ALA A 541 -3.37 13.10 -20.91
N GLY A 542 -2.58 12.88 -19.87
CA GLY A 542 -2.64 13.69 -18.66
C GLY A 542 -1.27 13.99 -18.10
N VAL A 543 -1.14 15.13 -17.45
CA VAL A 543 0.02 15.50 -16.66
C VAL A 543 -0.41 16.23 -15.40
N THR A 544 0.19 15.88 -14.27
CA THR A 544 -0.04 16.50 -12.97
C THR A 544 1.28 16.88 -12.35
N TRP A 545 1.42 18.15 -11.99
CA TRP A 545 2.46 18.60 -11.08
C TRP A 545 1.96 18.47 -9.65
N PHE A 546 2.84 18.00 -8.74
CA PHE A 546 2.53 17.91 -7.33
C PHE A 546 3.70 18.41 -6.47
N ARG A 547 3.36 18.92 -5.29
CA ARG A 547 4.31 19.29 -4.25
C ARG A 547 3.73 19.05 -2.86
N ASN A 548 4.50 18.36 -2.02
CA ASN A 548 4.19 18.08 -0.62
C ASN A 548 5.27 18.72 0.26
N ASP A 549 4.85 19.66 1.12
CA ASP A 549 5.70 20.30 2.11
C ASP A 549 5.44 19.64 3.47
N TYR A 550 6.42 18.89 3.96
CA TYR A 550 6.34 18.07 5.15
C TYR A 550 6.94 18.79 6.36
N LYS A 551 6.23 18.75 7.48
CA LYS A 551 6.63 19.40 8.75
C LYS A 551 6.41 18.45 9.92
N ASN A 552 7.09 18.72 11.04
CA ASN A 552 7.00 17.93 12.26
C ASN A 552 7.27 16.44 12.02
N LYS A 553 8.10 16.09 11.03
CA LYS A 553 8.46 14.70 10.81
C LYS A 553 9.04 14.13 12.10
N ILE A 554 8.56 12.97 12.52
CA ILE A 554 9.09 12.28 13.70
C ILE A 554 10.40 11.62 13.30
N VAL A 555 11.46 12.04 13.97
CA VAL A 555 12.85 11.60 13.73
C VAL A 555 13.48 11.18 15.03
N SER A 556 14.59 10.46 14.94
CA SER A 556 15.44 10.19 16.11
C SER A 556 15.95 11.52 16.68
N GLY A 557 15.87 11.68 17.99
CA GLY A 557 16.32 12.89 18.66
C GLY A 557 17.82 13.11 18.52
N THR A 558 18.23 14.38 18.59
CA THR A 558 19.63 14.81 18.50
C THR A 558 20.19 15.26 19.84
N GLU A 559 19.36 15.40 20.85
CA GLU A 559 19.75 15.81 22.20
C GLU A 559 19.94 14.59 23.10
N VAL A 560 21.05 14.59 23.85
CA VAL A 560 21.32 13.56 24.84
C VAL A 560 20.52 13.88 26.10
N LEU A 561 19.53 13.07 26.42
CA LEU A 561 18.69 13.20 27.62
C LEU A 561 19.38 12.66 28.89
N GLY A 562 20.39 11.85 28.73
CA GLY A 562 21.11 11.21 29.81
C GLY A 562 22.03 10.12 29.30
N TYR A 563 22.60 9.38 30.24
CA TYR A 563 23.56 8.30 29.96
C TYR A 563 23.15 7.02 30.66
N THR A 564 23.45 5.91 30.04
CA THR A 564 23.34 4.59 30.70
C THR A 564 24.40 4.44 31.77
N SER A 565 24.31 3.41 32.59
CA SER A 565 25.35 3.09 33.58
C SER A 565 26.74 2.83 32.96
N SER A 566 26.81 2.46 31.71
CA SER A 566 28.05 2.26 30.95
C SER A 566 28.48 3.50 30.13
N GLY A 567 27.79 4.62 30.29
CA GLY A 567 28.13 5.89 29.61
C GLY A 567 27.61 6.01 28.18
N ASN A 568 26.74 5.11 27.70
CA ASN A 568 26.10 5.26 26.38
C ASN A 568 25.02 6.35 26.38
N ASN A 569 24.87 7.03 25.28
CA ASN A 569 23.97 8.17 25.15
C ASN A 569 22.51 7.72 25.05
N ILE A 570 21.61 8.46 25.67
CA ILE A 570 20.16 8.24 25.60
C ILE A 570 19.51 9.35 24.83
N LEU A 571 18.81 9.00 23.76
CA LEU A 571 18.04 9.86 22.88
C LEU A 571 16.55 9.46 22.96
N GLN A 572 15.68 10.30 22.41
CA GLN A 572 14.24 10.04 22.34
C GLN A 572 13.71 10.47 20.97
N TRP A 573 12.66 9.79 20.48
CA TRP A 573 11.93 10.25 19.30
C TRP A 573 11.43 11.68 19.50
N GLN A 574 11.55 12.53 18.48
CA GLN A 574 11.12 13.93 18.54
C GLN A 574 10.52 14.41 17.22
N ASN A 575 9.67 15.42 17.29
CA ASN A 575 9.22 16.17 16.12
C ASN A 575 10.28 17.23 15.76
N GLY A 576 10.56 17.42 14.48
CA GLY A 576 11.53 18.44 14.06
C GLY A 576 11.88 18.39 12.59
N GLY A 577 11.73 17.24 11.96
CA GLY A 577 12.08 17.06 10.56
C GLY A 577 11.21 17.87 9.60
N LYS A 578 11.83 18.45 8.56
CA LYS A 578 11.15 19.08 7.41
C LYS A 578 11.63 18.41 6.13
N ALA A 579 10.70 18.21 5.19
CA ALA A 579 11.04 17.65 3.90
C ALA A 579 10.18 18.28 2.79
N VAL A 580 10.67 18.20 1.57
CA VAL A 580 9.94 18.60 0.37
C VAL A 580 10.01 17.47 -0.64
N VAL A 581 8.84 17.12 -1.18
CA VAL A 581 8.71 16.19 -2.29
C VAL A 581 7.93 16.89 -3.40
N GLU A 582 8.48 16.87 -4.62
CA GLU A 582 7.91 17.54 -5.79
C GLU A 582 8.19 16.74 -7.04
N GLY A 583 7.21 16.66 -7.95
CA GLY A 583 7.36 15.91 -9.18
C GLY A 583 6.26 16.15 -10.20
N LEU A 584 6.40 15.42 -11.30
CA LEU A 584 5.42 15.32 -12.38
C LEU A 584 4.95 13.89 -12.52
N GLU A 585 3.66 13.70 -12.71
CA GLU A 585 3.03 12.43 -13.03
C GLU A 585 2.32 12.54 -14.36
N GLY A 586 2.34 11.50 -15.17
CA GLY A 586 1.68 11.52 -16.47
C GLY A 586 1.13 10.16 -16.87
N ASN A 587 0.10 10.20 -17.71
CA ASN A 587 -0.49 9.03 -18.34
C ASN A 587 -0.78 9.33 -19.81
N LEU A 588 -0.68 8.30 -20.65
CA LEU A 588 -0.96 8.37 -22.08
C LEU A 588 -1.66 7.08 -22.50
N LEU A 589 -2.73 7.20 -23.29
CA LEU A 589 -3.41 6.10 -23.95
C LEU A 589 -3.64 6.46 -25.40
N ILE A 590 -3.13 5.64 -26.30
CA ILE A 590 -3.28 5.80 -27.74
C ILE A 590 -3.89 4.54 -28.33
N PRO A 591 -5.11 4.57 -28.90
CA PRO A 591 -5.64 3.48 -29.71
C PRO A 591 -4.95 3.50 -31.06
N VAL A 592 -3.83 2.79 -31.20
CA VAL A 592 -3.02 2.72 -32.45
C VAL A 592 -3.84 2.14 -33.60
N LEU A 593 -4.54 1.04 -33.30
CA LEU A 593 -5.59 0.48 -34.16
C LEU A 593 -6.80 0.23 -33.24
N ARG A 594 -7.90 0.89 -33.55
CA ARG A 594 -9.10 0.85 -32.70
C ARG A 594 -9.52 -0.60 -32.46
N ASP A 595 -9.79 -0.92 -31.20
CA ASP A 595 -10.22 -2.23 -30.68
C ASP A 595 -9.23 -3.40 -30.96
N VAL A 596 -8.06 -3.13 -31.55
CA VAL A 596 -7.06 -4.12 -31.90
C VAL A 596 -5.72 -3.89 -31.21
N LEU A 597 -5.20 -2.68 -31.26
CA LEU A 597 -3.87 -2.35 -30.74
C LEU A 597 -3.89 -1.04 -29.97
N SER A 598 -3.57 -1.08 -28.70
CA SER A 598 -3.46 0.10 -27.86
C SER A 598 -2.07 0.26 -27.26
N TRP A 599 -1.65 1.50 -27.12
CA TRP A 599 -0.42 1.87 -26.43
C TRP A 599 -0.77 2.67 -25.17
N ARG A 600 -0.33 2.19 -24.02
CA ARG A 600 -0.54 2.82 -22.71
C ARG A 600 0.80 3.13 -22.06
N THR A 601 0.95 4.31 -21.48
CA THR A 601 2.15 4.72 -20.76
C THR A 601 1.78 5.44 -19.48
N ASN A 602 2.46 5.10 -18.39
CA ASN A 602 2.44 5.81 -17.10
C ASN A 602 3.85 6.29 -16.81
N ALA A 603 4.00 7.52 -16.38
CA ALA A 603 5.30 8.10 -16.12
C ALA A 603 5.31 8.93 -14.82
N THR A 604 6.45 8.95 -14.16
CA THR A 604 6.73 9.78 -13.01
C THR A 604 8.11 10.41 -13.17
N TRP A 605 8.24 11.69 -12.86
CA TRP A 605 9.50 12.39 -12.82
C TRP A 605 9.63 13.15 -11.50
N MET A 606 10.57 12.75 -10.66
CA MET A 606 10.83 13.39 -9.38
C MET A 606 11.71 14.63 -9.60
N LEU A 607 11.15 15.82 -9.35
CA LEU A 607 11.89 17.08 -9.40
C LEU A 607 12.71 17.26 -8.12
N LYS A 608 12.08 16.98 -6.96
CA LYS A 608 12.67 17.14 -5.64
C LYS A 608 12.21 16.04 -4.68
N SER A 609 13.12 15.51 -3.90
CA SER A 609 12.83 14.65 -2.74
C SER A 609 13.98 14.86 -1.77
N GLU A 610 13.74 15.61 -0.68
CA GLU A 610 14.81 16.12 0.16
C GLU A 610 14.37 16.34 1.59
N SER A 611 15.07 15.71 2.54
CA SER A 611 15.08 16.14 3.94
C SER A 611 15.88 17.43 4.07
N LYS A 612 15.31 18.45 4.71
CA LYS A 612 15.96 19.75 4.82
C LYS A 612 17.10 19.78 5.86
N GLU A 613 17.10 18.81 6.77
CA GLU A 613 18.16 18.68 7.78
C GLU A 613 19.41 18.02 7.21
N THR A 614 19.27 17.02 6.36
CA THR A 614 20.38 16.19 5.89
C THR A 614 20.67 16.33 4.39
N GLY A 615 19.73 16.89 3.60
CA GLY A 615 19.80 16.86 2.14
C GLY A 615 19.58 15.47 1.51
N ASN A 616 19.38 14.44 2.33
CA ASN A 616 19.11 13.10 1.86
C ASN A 616 17.75 13.03 1.13
N PRO A 617 17.58 12.13 0.15
CA PRO A 617 16.24 11.82 -0.35
C PRO A 617 15.38 11.26 0.78
N LEU A 618 14.10 11.65 0.79
CA LEU A 618 13.14 11.15 1.78
C LEU A 618 12.93 9.64 1.63
N SER A 619 12.89 9.17 0.38
CA SER A 619 12.90 7.76 -0.01
C SER A 619 13.91 7.52 -1.11
N VAL A 620 14.54 6.34 -1.12
CA VAL A 620 15.46 5.93 -2.20
C VAL A 620 14.62 5.36 -3.34
N ILE A 621 14.26 6.22 -4.27
CA ILE A 621 13.42 5.90 -5.44
C ILE A 621 14.08 6.38 -6.73
N PRO A 622 13.71 5.85 -7.90
CA PRO A 622 14.21 6.32 -9.18
C PRO A 622 13.91 7.80 -9.42
N LYS A 623 14.81 8.51 -10.07
CA LYS A 623 14.60 9.91 -10.51
C LYS A 623 13.39 10.01 -11.44
N TYR A 624 13.18 9.00 -12.27
CA TYR A 624 12.01 8.84 -13.10
C TYR A 624 11.68 7.37 -13.28
N THR A 625 10.40 7.10 -13.56
CA THR A 625 9.92 5.77 -13.93
C THR A 625 8.95 5.92 -15.10
N VAL A 626 9.14 5.11 -16.16
CA VAL A 626 8.24 5.05 -17.30
C VAL A 626 7.78 3.62 -17.46
N ASN A 627 6.49 3.38 -17.34
CA ASN A 627 5.87 2.08 -17.58
C ASN A 627 5.06 2.19 -18.87
N THR A 628 5.39 1.40 -19.86
CA THR A 628 4.66 1.39 -21.13
C THR A 628 4.23 -0.01 -21.50
N MET A 629 3.07 -0.13 -22.12
CA MET A 629 2.53 -1.40 -22.60
C MET A 629 1.90 -1.20 -23.97
N LEU A 630 2.27 -2.07 -24.89
CA LEU A 630 1.58 -2.29 -26.15
C LEU A 630 0.69 -3.52 -26.00
N ASP A 631 -0.61 -3.33 -26.11
CA ASP A 631 -1.63 -4.37 -25.92
C ASP A 631 -2.31 -4.68 -27.26
N TRP A 632 -2.24 -5.93 -27.66
CA TRP A 632 -2.72 -6.40 -28.97
C TRP A 632 -3.80 -7.48 -28.80
N GLN A 633 -5.03 -7.16 -29.19
CA GLN A 633 -6.08 -8.14 -29.37
C GLN A 633 -5.92 -8.80 -30.74
N VAL A 634 -5.30 -9.97 -30.77
CA VAL A 634 -4.97 -10.69 -32.01
C VAL A 634 -6.24 -11.21 -32.70
N ASN A 635 -7.15 -11.75 -31.89
CA ASN A 635 -8.52 -12.17 -32.27
C ASN A 635 -9.38 -12.27 -31.00
N ASP A 636 -10.62 -12.71 -31.12
CA ASP A 636 -11.57 -12.81 -30.00
C ASP A 636 -11.09 -13.71 -28.84
N ALA A 637 -10.22 -14.66 -29.12
CA ALA A 637 -9.71 -15.62 -28.13
C ALA A 637 -8.29 -15.33 -27.64
N LEU A 638 -7.47 -14.63 -28.43
CA LEU A 638 -6.04 -14.44 -28.15
C LEU A 638 -5.71 -12.96 -28.01
N SER A 639 -5.12 -12.59 -26.89
CA SER A 639 -4.45 -11.32 -26.69
C SER A 639 -2.97 -11.50 -26.35
N ALA A 640 -2.17 -10.52 -26.70
CA ALA A 640 -0.74 -10.47 -26.40
C ALA A 640 -0.35 -9.06 -25.99
N ASN A 641 0.66 -8.93 -25.13
CA ASN A 641 1.20 -7.64 -24.77
C ASN A 641 2.72 -7.66 -24.67
N VAL A 642 3.30 -6.50 -24.90
CA VAL A 642 4.70 -6.20 -24.59
C VAL A 642 4.69 -5.07 -23.57
N ASN A 643 5.32 -5.29 -22.45
CA ASN A 643 5.46 -4.27 -21.40
C ASN A 643 6.93 -3.93 -21.19
N TRP A 644 7.19 -2.65 -21.00
CA TRP A 644 8.53 -2.13 -20.80
C TRP A 644 8.50 -1.09 -19.68
N THR A 645 9.36 -1.30 -18.67
CA THR A 645 9.57 -0.36 -17.57
C THR A 645 10.98 0.17 -17.65
N LEU A 646 11.11 1.50 -17.67
CA LEU A 646 12.36 2.22 -17.59
C LEU A 646 12.49 2.88 -16.22
N TYR A 647 13.53 2.53 -15.47
CA TYR A 647 13.88 3.13 -14.20
C TYR A 647 15.06 4.08 -14.37
N GLY A 648 14.91 5.30 -13.89
CA GLY A 648 15.98 6.28 -13.81
C GLY A 648 16.99 5.95 -12.71
N ARG A 649 18.03 6.78 -12.63
CA ARG A 649 19.05 6.66 -11.57
C ARG A 649 18.44 6.78 -10.19
N GLN A 650 18.97 5.99 -9.26
CA GLN A 650 18.62 6.07 -7.83
C GLN A 650 19.84 6.56 -7.05
N LYS A 651 19.70 7.74 -6.46
CA LYS A 651 20.75 8.27 -5.58
C LYS A 651 20.64 7.62 -4.21
N PRO A 652 21.76 7.10 -3.67
CA PRO A 652 21.79 6.61 -2.30
C PRO A 652 21.65 7.78 -1.33
N ARG A 653 21.36 7.47 -0.06
CA ARG A 653 21.51 8.42 1.02
C ARG A 653 23.00 8.72 1.22
N GLN A 654 23.36 10.01 1.28
CA GLN A 654 24.75 10.43 1.45
C GLN A 654 25.19 10.33 2.91
N TYR A 655 24.24 10.49 3.83
CA TYR A 655 24.51 10.49 5.27
C TYR A 655 23.60 9.47 5.96
N ALA A 656 24.10 8.82 7.00
CA ALA A 656 23.22 8.23 8.00
C ALA A 656 22.32 9.35 8.56
N GLU A 657 21.05 9.09 8.77
CA GLU A 657 20.08 10.14 9.18
C GLU A 657 20.50 10.85 10.48
N ILE A 658 21.40 10.28 11.23
CA ILE A 658 21.83 10.75 12.53
C ILE A 658 23.35 11.01 12.58
N ARG A 659 24.15 10.49 11.64
CA ARG A 659 25.61 10.65 11.64
C ARG A 659 26.16 10.84 10.24
N ASN A 660 27.06 11.81 10.06
CA ASN A 660 27.80 12.07 8.82
C ASN A 660 28.80 10.93 8.49
N GLU A 661 28.48 9.69 8.79
CA GLU A 661 29.36 8.57 8.53
C GLU A 661 28.91 7.77 7.32
N THR A 662 29.81 7.68 6.37
CA THR A 662 29.65 6.89 5.12
C THR A 662 29.93 5.40 5.32
N GLY A 663 30.41 4.98 6.49
CA GLY A 663 31.07 3.69 6.70
C GLY A 663 30.23 2.43 6.54
N THR A 664 28.90 2.52 6.53
CA THR A 664 27.99 1.36 6.43
C THR A 664 26.85 1.56 5.45
N LEU A 665 26.74 2.72 4.80
CA LEU A 665 25.73 2.98 3.78
C LEU A 665 26.25 2.57 2.41
N ALA A 666 25.39 1.97 1.59
CA ALA A 666 25.66 1.85 0.17
C ALA A 666 25.68 3.25 -0.43
N THR A 667 26.85 3.73 -0.79
CA THR A 667 27.05 5.05 -1.42
C THR A 667 27.04 4.99 -2.94
N THR A 668 26.92 3.79 -3.53
CA THR A 668 26.93 3.62 -4.97
C THR A 668 25.58 3.98 -5.56
N GLU A 669 25.57 4.87 -6.53
CA GLU A 669 24.38 5.21 -7.32
C GLU A 669 23.98 4.03 -8.20
N VAL A 670 22.69 3.67 -8.21
CA VAL A 670 22.16 2.71 -9.19
C VAL A 670 21.89 3.45 -10.50
N GLY A 671 22.56 3.03 -11.58
CA GLY A 671 22.35 3.56 -12.92
C GLY A 671 20.96 3.30 -13.45
N ALA A 672 20.57 4.03 -14.50
CA ALA A 672 19.31 3.77 -15.18
C ALA A 672 19.31 2.37 -15.83
N TYR A 673 18.17 1.68 -15.76
CA TYR A 673 17.97 0.36 -16.38
C TYR A 673 16.54 0.17 -16.84
N SER A 674 16.32 -0.85 -17.67
CA SER A 674 14.98 -1.18 -18.14
C SER A 674 14.71 -2.68 -18.06
N ILE A 675 13.43 -3.01 -17.91
CA ILE A 675 12.90 -4.36 -17.86
C ILE A 675 11.80 -4.48 -18.90
N VAL A 676 11.89 -5.49 -19.76
CA VAL A 676 10.89 -5.79 -20.79
C VAL A 676 10.26 -7.14 -20.47
N GLY A 677 8.96 -7.23 -20.60
CA GLY A 677 8.20 -8.46 -20.48
C GLY A 677 7.26 -8.67 -21.66
N ILE A 678 6.88 -9.90 -21.90
CA ILE A 678 5.83 -10.27 -22.84
C ILE A 678 4.82 -11.16 -22.16
N GLY A 679 3.56 -10.99 -22.50
CA GLY A 679 2.46 -11.79 -21.94
C GLY A 679 1.44 -12.14 -23.00
N THR A 680 0.79 -13.28 -22.83
CA THR A 680 -0.30 -13.75 -23.69
C THR A 680 -1.43 -14.30 -22.84
N GLN A 681 -2.66 -14.13 -23.35
CA GLN A 681 -3.86 -14.76 -22.81
C GLN A 681 -4.60 -15.45 -23.93
N TYR A 682 -5.07 -16.66 -23.68
CA TYR A 682 -5.84 -17.46 -24.61
C TYR A 682 -7.10 -18.02 -23.95
N GLN A 683 -8.27 -17.60 -24.44
CA GLN A 683 -9.55 -18.13 -24.05
C GLN A 683 -9.83 -19.38 -24.88
N LEU A 684 -9.53 -20.56 -24.34
CA LEU A 684 -9.69 -21.85 -25.04
C LEU A 684 -11.16 -22.15 -25.35
N ASN A 685 -12.02 -21.88 -24.36
CA ASN A 685 -13.48 -21.96 -24.45
C ASN A 685 -14.09 -21.05 -23.34
N ARG A 686 -15.40 -21.12 -23.13
CA ARG A 686 -16.08 -20.27 -22.12
C ARG A 686 -15.54 -20.46 -20.70
N ASP A 687 -15.09 -21.67 -20.40
CA ASP A 687 -14.77 -22.10 -19.04
C ASP A 687 -13.25 -22.16 -18.78
N ILE A 688 -12.39 -22.11 -19.81
CA ILE A 688 -10.95 -22.30 -19.68
C ILE A 688 -10.18 -21.14 -20.29
N ARG A 689 -9.45 -20.44 -19.44
CA ARG A 689 -8.51 -19.38 -19.83
C ARG A 689 -7.09 -19.80 -19.49
N LEU A 690 -6.19 -19.63 -20.44
CA LEU A 690 -4.75 -19.84 -20.28
C LEU A 690 -4.03 -18.50 -20.33
N ASN A 691 -2.97 -18.36 -19.56
CA ASN A 691 -2.04 -17.23 -19.66
C ASN A 691 -0.61 -17.75 -19.59
N ALA A 692 0.28 -17.11 -20.31
CA ALA A 692 1.70 -17.42 -20.30
C ALA A 692 2.51 -16.17 -20.66
N GLY A 693 3.75 -16.12 -20.22
CA GLY A 693 4.63 -15.01 -20.57
C GLY A 693 6.04 -15.19 -20.07
N ILE A 694 6.84 -14.19 -20.38
CA ILE A 694 8.23 -14.06 -19.96
C ILE A 694 8.40 -12.70 -19.28
N SER A 695 8.76 -12.70 -18.03
CA SER A 695 9.17 -11.50 -17.32
C SER A 695 10.67 -11.27 -17.52
N ASN A 696 11.10 -10.01 -17.58
CA ASN A 696 12.48 -9.61 -17.74
C ASN A 696 13.17 -10.35 -18.92
N LEU A 697 12.62 -10.17 -20.13
CA LEU A 697 13.02 -10.88 -21.36
C LEU A 697 14.52 -10.83 -21.65
N PHE A 698 15.19 -9.74 -21.30
CA PHE A 698 16.61 -9.53 -21.55
C PHE A 698 17.49 -9.90 -20.35
N ASP A 699 16.94 -10.53 -19.33
CA ASP A 699 17.63 -10.98 -18.11
C ASP A 699 18.46 -9.89 -17.43
N LYS A 700 17.90 -8.69 -17.35
CA LYS A 700 18.53 -7.58 -16.63
C LYS A 700 18.50 -7.87 -15.14
N GLN A 701 19.64 -8.17 -14.55
CA GLN A 701 19.79 -8.46 -13.14
C GLN A 701 20.48 -7.29 -12.41
N LEU A 702 20.00 -6.98 -11.23
CA LEU A 702 20.62 -6.07 -10.29
C LEU A 702 20.91 -6.87 -9.03
N TYR A 703 22.16 -7.21 -8.84
CA TYR A 703 22.61 -7.88 -7.64
C TYR A 703 23.08 -6.88 -6.59
N ARG A 704 22.99 -7.27 -5.33
CA ARG A 704 23.61 -6.52 -4.24
C ARG A 704 25.12 -6.67 -4.31
N GLU A 705 25.84 -5.56 -4.29
CA GLU A 705 27.28 -5.57 -4.31
C GLU A 705 27.89 -5.64 -2.90
N ASN A 706 27.15 -5.26 -1.85
CA ASN A 706 27.62 -5.32 -0.48
C ASN A 706 26.45 -5.57 0.50
N ALA A 707 26.76 -5.98 1.72
CA ALA A 707 25.77 -6.31 2.75
C ALA A 707 24.90 -5.11 3.18
N GLY A 708 25.31 -3.89 2.94
CA GLY A 708 24.56 -2.67 3.27
C GLY A 708 23.77 -2.06 2.11
N ALA A 709 23.74 -2.71 0.93
CA ALA A 709 23.13 -2.14 -0.24
C ALA A 709 21.62 -1.91 -0.05
N SER A 710 21.16 -0.71 -0.32
CA SER A 710 19.77 -0.27 -0.14
C SER A 710 18.91 -0.36 -1.42
N THR A 711 19.37 -1.12 -2.41
CA THR A 711 18.68 -1.29 -3.68
C THR A 711 17.91 -2.60 -3.73
N TYR A 712 16.73 -2.54 -4.33
CA TYR A 712 15.93 -3.72 -4.63
C TYR A 712 16.59 -4.54 -5.74
N ASN A 713 16.79 -5.84 -5.50
CA ASN A 713 17.21 -6.77 -6.55
C ASN A 713 16.05 -7.04 -7.50
N GLU A 714 16.16 -6.64 -8.76
CA GLU A 714 15.19 -7.05 -9.76
C GLU A 714 15.39 -8.55 -10.08
N PRO A 715 14.28 -9.34 -10.11
CA PRO A 715 14.36 -10.73 -10.55
C PRO A 715 14.88 -10.85 -11.97
N GLY A 716 15.65 -11.89 -12.25
CA GLY A 716 16.09 -12.23 -13.58
C GLY A 716 14.95 -12.71 -14.49
N ARG A 717 15.30 -13.19 -15.68
CA ARG A 717 14.31 -13.74 -16.61
C ARG A 717 13.58 -14.93 -15.98
N ALA A 718 12.24 -14.90 -16.09
CA ALA A 718 11.39 -15.98 -15.61
C ALA A 718 10.25 -16.24 -16.57
N TYR A 719 9.82 -17.50 -16.63
CA TYR A 719 8.71 -17.97 -17.44
C TYR A 719 7.51 -18.21 -16.53
N TYR A 720 6.36 -17.65 -16.85
CA TYR A 720 5.15 -17.91 -16.10
C TYR A 720 4.08 -18.55 -16.96
N ALA A 721 3.24 -19.34 -16.34
CA ALA A 721 2.06 -19.92 -16.94
C ALA A 721 0.94 -20.04 -15.91
N GLY A 722 -0.27 -19.92 -16.38
CA GLY A 722 -1.46 -20.06 -15.55
C GLY A 722 -2.63 -20.66 -16.31
N VAL A 723 -3.53 -21.28 -15.58
CA VAL A 723 -4.81 -21.77 -16.07
C VAL A 723 -5.90 -21.40 -15.09
N THR A 724 -7.02 -20.91 -15.61
CA THR A 724 -8.24 -20.65 -14.84
C THR A 724 -9.37 -21.46 -15.43
N LEU A 725 -10.00 -22.29 -14.59
CA LEU A 725 -11.19 -23.07 -14.91
C LEU A 725 -12.37 -22.40 -14.24
N SER A 726 -13.39 -22.01 -15.00
CA SER A 726 -14.59 -21.33 -14.52
C SER A 726 -15.83 -22.17 -14.81
N PHE A 727 -16.88 -22.04 -14.01
CA PHE A 727 -18.17 -22.71 -14.22
C PHE A 727 -19.33 -21.86 -13.74
#